data_78d6ac3c75455dd7a548a3deb0da62c3
#
_entry.id   78d6ac3c75455dd7a548a3deb0da62c3
#
_cell.length_a   1.000
_cell.length_b   1.000
_cell.length_c   1.000
_cell.angle_alpha   90.00
_cell.angle_beta   90.00
_cell.angle_gamma   90.00
#
_symmetry.space_group_name_H-M   'P 1'
#
loop_
_entity.id
_entity.type
_entity.pdbx_description
1 polymer ?
#
loop_
_entity_poly.entity_id
_entity_poly.type
_entity_poly.pdbx_seq_one_letter_code
_entity_poly.pdbx_strand_id
1 'polypeptide(L)'
;MKKNDRRKRKLQEEACDYEIERTPTTRYEPDYEEGLTSAQAEEHRRDGWGNISVDPPAQTTEEIIKENVFTYFNLIFLVLAILLTIVGSFRNLTFLPVIIFNTLIGIIQEIRSKKTLEKLNMLNAPHATVVRDGKTSRVNSESLVLDDIVIFKAGNQVCADAEVVHGSVQVNESLLTGESDEITKNPGDHLMSGSFIVAGECHARLDAVGVDSYISKLTLEAKAMQKGEQSEMIRSLDKLVKFVGIALIPIGIILFVQSFFFNGDPFRSSITSMVAAVIGMIPEGLYLLASVAMAVSAMRLAKQKVLLHDMKSIETLARVNVLCVDKTGTITETNMSVKDVVPTLNYKKDEMQELPKMLGDFAKAMSSDNITMEALKEYFKEGTGKKAGSVTPFTSATKYSGVTYEEEVYVLGAPEFVLRDDFDKYKEEIEGYAGKGNRVLVFGTYDGELDGKALTGKVTPLGYVLLANPIRKEAPETFAYFAEQGVEVKVISGDNPLTVSEVAKEAGIANADRYVDAATLHSDAEIADAVANYTVFGRVTPDQKRKFVHALKDQGKTVAMTGDGVNDVLALKDADCSVAMASGSDAAVQASQVVLLESNFACMPSVVMEGRRVVNNIQRSASLFLVKNIFSFLLSLFSVVLMITYPMEPSQISLISMFTIGVPGFFLAFQPNKERIQGHFLTNVFLKALPAGLTDVLMVGALVVFGKTFDVNTTDISTAATMLLLIVGFIILFNICKPVNIFRGVVWGGCLTGCILCIIFLPKLFAITGMSTKCIMLFVVFSIATEAVLRYLTLLVKGLQKGYRKIRHREE
;
A
#
# COMPACT_ATOMS: atom_id res chain seq x y z
N MET A 1 36.13 -2.40 -4.86
CA MET A 1 36.43 -0.96 -4.76
C MET A 1 36.09 -0.18 -6.04
N LYS A 2 36.70 -0.43 -7.20
CA LYS A 2 36.48 0.39 -8.44
C LYS A 2 35.03 0.45 -8.98
N LYS A 3 34.16 -0.51 -8.70
CA LYS A 3 32.75 -0.52 -9.15
C LYS A 3 31.84 0.37 -8.27
N ASN A 4 32.17 0.49 -6.98
CA ASN A 4 31.48 1.39 -6.05
C ASN A 4 31.85 2.87 -6.28
N ASP A 5 33.12 3.15 -6.65
CA ASP A 5 33.56 4.53 -6.92
C ASP A 5 32.99 5.08 -8.23
N ARG A 6 32.83 4.23 -9.27
CA ARG A 6 32.13 4.62 -10.52
C ARG A 6 30.64 4.88 -10.27
N ARG A 7 30.02 4.12 -9.34
CA ARG A 7 28.59 4.28 -8.99
C ARG A 7 28.39 5.55 -8.16
N LYS A 8 29.30 5.86 -7.21
CA LYS A 8 29.29 7.12 -6.45
C LYS A 8 29.47 8.34 -7.35
N ARG A 9 30.39 8.29 -8.34
CA ARG A 9 30.55 9.38 -9.30
C ARG A 9 29.32 9.61 -10.17
N LYS A 10 28.69 8.52 -10.65
CA LYS A 10 27.46 8.64 -11.45
C LYS A 10 26.28 9.18 -10.63
N LEU A 11 26.21 8.83 -9.35
CA LEU A 11 25.21 9.35 -8.41
C LEU A 11 25.47 10.82 -8.04
N GLN A 12 26.73 11.24 -7.99
CA GLN A 12 27.09 12.65 -7.81
C GLN A 12 26.81 13.46 -9.09
N GLU A 13 27.00 12.89 -10.28
CA GLU A 13 26.63 13.51 -11.55
C GLU A 13 25.11 13.60 -11.70
N GLU A 14 24.33 12.58 -11.30
CA GLU A 14 22.87 12.61 -11.27
C GLU A 14 22.28 13.54 -10.20
N ALA A 15 22.96 13.78 -9.08
CA ALA A 15 22.59 14.80 -8.10
C ALA A 15 22.90 16.23 -8.58
N CYS A 16 23.90 16.40 -9.45
CA CYS A 16 24.23 17.69 -10.07
C CYS A 16 23.20 18.14 -11.14
N ASP A 17 22.43 17.19 -11.72
CA ASP A 17 21.35 17.52 -12.68
C ASP A 17 20.11 18.19 -12.01
N TYR A 18 20.12 18.34 -10.68
CA TYR A 18 19.12 19.10 -9.90
C TYR A 18 19.59 20.52 -9.55
N GLU A 19 20.61 21.08 -10.19
CA GLU A 19 20.91 22.51 -10.08
C GLU A 19 19.79 23.32 -10.71
N ILE A 20 18.82 23.69 -9.86
CA ILE A 20 17.89 24.77 -10.21
C ILE A 20 18.76 26.01 -10.39
N GLU A 21 18.76 26.63 -11.56
CA GLU A 21 19.42 27.94 -11.78
C GLU A 21 18.80 28.95 -10.78
N ARG A 22 19.54 29.23 -9.72
CA ARG A 22 19.16 30.20 -8.69
C ARG A 22 19.95 31.47 -8.87
N THR A 23 19.24 32.56 -8.87
CA THR A 23 19.89 33.89 -8.74
C THR A 23 20.09 34.22 -7.27
N PRO A 24 21.25 34.83 -6.91
CA PRO A 24 21.44 35.35 -5.55
C PRO A 24 20.29 36.29 -5.19
N THR A 25 19.61 36.02 -4.07
CA THR A 25 18.49 36.84 -3.62
C THR A 25 18.82 37.53 -2.30
N THR A 26 18.12 38.65 -2.01
CA THR A 26 18.24 39.37 -0.74
C THR A 26 17.46 38.60 0.34
N ARG A 27 18.09 38.33 1.50
CA ARG A 27 17.37 37.76 2.64
C ARG A 27 16.55 38.86 3.32
N TYR A 28 15.30 38.46 3.68
CA TYR A 28 14.38 39.35 4.40
C TYR A 28 14.22 38.86 5.85
N GLU A 29 14.03 39.78 6.77
CA GLU A 29 13.70 39.54 8.17
C GLU A 29 12.34 40.18 8.49
N PRO A 30 11.25 39.60 7.99
CA PRO A 30 9.91 40.14 8.19
C PRO A 30 9.48 39.99 9.67
N ASP A 31 8.68 40.98 10.12
CA ASP A 31 8.01 40.84 11.42
C ASP A 31 7.01 39.67 11.38
N TYR A 32 6.86 38.96 12.51
CA TYR A 32 6.03 37.76 12.57
C TYR A 32 4.53 38.04 12.39
N GLU A 33 4.06 39.28 12.62
CA GLU A 33 2.67 39.71 12.43
C GLU A 33 2.41 40.22 11.01
N GLU A 34 3.39 40.84 10.35
CA GLU A 34 3.27 41.39 9.01
C GLU A 34 3.65 40.35 7.91
N GLY A 35 4.68 39.54 8.14
CA GLY A 35 5.19 38.59 7.16
C GLY A 35 5.82 39.25 5.94
N LEU A 36 6.13 38.46 4.91
CA LEU A 36 6.60 39.00 3.62
C LEU A 36 5.48 39.74 2.89
N THR A 37 5.84 40.74 2.12
CA THR A 37 4.91 41.32 1.14
C THR A 37 4.74 40.38 -0.06
N SER A 38 3.58 40.40 -0.71
CA SER A 38 3.32 39.62 -1.92
C SER A 38 4.36 39.85 -3.02
N ALA A 39 4.92 41.09 -3.12
CA ALA A 39 5.97 41.40 -4.09
C ALA A 39 7.30 40.70 -3.78
N GLN A 40 7.72 40.63 -2.51
CA GLN A 40 8.91 39.95 -2.05
C GLN A 40 8.77 38.43 -2.23
N ALA A 41 7.61 37.87 -1.92
CA ALA A 41 7.33 36.45 -2.13
C ALA A 41 7.39 36.06 -3.62
N GLU A 42 6.91 36.90 -4.51
CA GLU A 42 6.98 36.66 -5.96
C GLU A 42 8.42 36.83 -6.50
N GLU A 43 9.21 37.76 -5.93
CA GLU A 43 10.64 37.90 -6.22
C GLU A 43 11.39 36.61 -5.87
N HIS A 44 11.26 36.10 -4.64
CA HIS A 44 11.86 34.84 -4.23
C HIS A 44 11.45 33.66 -5.12
N ARG A 45 10.17 33.61 -5.52
CA ARG A 45 9.69 32.56 -6.43
C ARG A 45 10.34 32.65 -7.81
N ARG A 46 10.44 33.87 -8.38
CA ARG A 46 11.06 34.09 -9.69
C ARG A 46 12.55 33.76 -9.67
N ASP A 47 13.24 34.03 -8.54
CA ASP A 47 14.66 33.78 -8.37
C ASP A 47 14.99 32.30 -8.01
N GLY A 48 13.97 31.42 -7.98
CA GLY A 48 14.14 29.98 -7.75
C GLY A 48 14.20 29.55 -6.27
N TRP A 49 13.76 30.41 -5.33
CA TRP A 49 13.74 30.16 -3.89
C TRP A 49 12.36 29.70 -3.38
N GLY A 50 11.63 28.93 -4.19
CA GLY A 50 10.38 28.28 -3.78
C GLY A 50 10.62 26.95 -3.08
N ASN A 51 9.68 26.55 -2.22
CA ASN A 51 9.70 25.25 -1.52
C ASN A 51 9.18 24.12 -2.43
N ILE A 52 9.83 23.93 -3.57
CA ILE A 52 9.47 22.90 -4.54
C ILE A 52 9.94 21.55 -3.98
N SER A 53 9.01 20.62 -3.79
CA SER A 53 9.31 19.27 -3.30
C SER A 53 10.32 18.54 -4.21
N VAL A 54 11.33 17.93 -3.60
CA VAL A 54 12.29 17.03 -4.26
C VAL A 54 11.74 15.59 -4.30
N ASP A 55 10.45 15.44 -4.48
CA ASP A 55 9.92 14.12 -4.80
C ASP A 55 10.59 13.57 -6.06
N PRO A 56 10.83 12.25 -6.15
CA PRO A 56 11.36 11.69 -7.38
C PRO A 56 10.44 12.17 -8.49
N PRO A 57 10.95 12.77 -9.55
CA PRO A 57 10.12 13.11 -10.68
C PRO A 57 9.37 11.83 -11.04
N ALA A 58 8.05 11.88 -10.96
CA ALA A 58 7.24 10.80 -11.48
C ALA A 58 7.78 10.55 -12.86
N GLN A 59 8.12 9.29 -13.20
CA GLN A 59 8.76 8.92 -14.47
C GLN A 59 8.23 9.79 -15.60
N THR A 60 9.10 10.41 -16.36
CA THR A 60 8.67 11.26 -17.47
C THR A 60 7.93 10.43 -18.51
N THR A 61 7.10 11.05 -19.34
CA THR A 61 6.40 10.33 -20.42
C THR A 61 7.42 9.66 -21.37
N GLU A 62 8.57 10.28 -21.55
CA GLU A 62 9.67 9.76 -22.36
C GLU A 62 10.32 8.52 -21.74
N GLU A 63 10.56 8.53 -20.42
CA GLU A 63 11.06 7.37 -19.69
C GLU A 63 10.08 6.20 -19.72
N ILE A 64 8.79 6.45 -19.54
CA ILE A 64 7.75 5.42 -19.66
C ILE A 64 7.78 4.77 -21.04
N ILE A 65 7.88 5.57 -22.11
CA ILE A 65 7.97 5.05 -23.48
C ILE A 65 9.26 4.23 -23.63
N LYS A 66 10.40 4.74 -23.17
CA LYS A 66 11.70 4.09 -23.29
C LYS A 66 11.74 2.76 -22.53
N GLU A 67 11.24 2.71 -21.29
CA GLU A 67 11.21 1.49 -20.49
C GLU A 67 10.26 0.41 -21.05
N ASN A 68 9.13 0.79 -21.64
CA ASN A 68 8.21 -0.15 -22.25
C ASN A 68 8.69 -0.66 -23.62
N VAL A 69 9.40 0.16 -24.39
CA VAL A 69 9.92 -0.22 -25.72
C VAL A 69 11.20 -1.04 -25.62
N PHE A 70 12.18 -0.61 -24.81
CA PHE A 70 13.50 -1.25 -24.70
C PHE A 70 13.58 -2.30 -23.59
N THR A 71 12.57 -3.17 -23.51
CA THR A 71 12.63 -4.32 -22.60
C THR A 71 13.57 -5.40 -23.12
N TYR A 72 14.11 -6.21 -22.22
CA TYR A 72 14.95 -7.37 -22.57
C TYR A 72 14.26 -8.31 -23.58
N PHE A 73 12.99 -8.58 -23.39
CA PHE A 73 12.24 -9.47 -24.29
C PHE A 73 11.94 -8.81 -25.64
N ASN A 74 11.63 -7.52 -25.69
CA ASN A 74 11.42 -6.82 -26.95
C ASN A 74 12.70 -6.83 -27.81
N LEU A 75 13.88 -6.73 -27.17
CA LEU A 75 15.15 -6.90 -27.89
C LEU A 75 15.31 -8.30 -28.48
N ILE A 76 14.96 -9.35 -27.71
CA ILE A 76 14.98 -10.73 -28.21
C ILE A 76 14.00 -10.90 -29.38
N PHE A 77 12.78 -10.40 -29.25
CA PHE A 77 11.79 -10.45 -30.33
C PHE A 77 12.28 -9.73 -31.59
N LEU A 78 12.98 -8.62 -31.46
CA LEU A 78 13.59 -7.93 -32.59
C LEU A 78 14.64 -8.81 -33.28
N VAL A 79 15.51 -9.46 -32.52
CA VAL A 79 16.50 -10.39 -33.04
C VAL A 79 15.83 -11.56 -33.78
N LEU A 80 14.80 -12.16 -33.17
CA LEU A 80 14.04 -13.26 -33.76
C LEU A 80 13.33 -12.84 -35.06
N ALA A 81 12.78 -11.62 -35.10
CA ALA A 81 12.16 -11.06 -36.30
C ALA A 81 13.18 -10.84 -37.43
N ILE A 82 14.37 -10.33 -37.09
CA ILE A 82 15.48 -10.20 -38.08
C ILE A 82 15.86 -11.56 -38.61
N LEU A 83 16.04 -12.58 -37.77
CA LEU A 83 16.37 -13.94 -38.22
C LEU A 83 15.32 -14.52 -39.15
N LEU A 84 14.02 -14.37 -38.83
CA LEU A 84 12.92 -14.82 -39.71
C LEU A 84 12.87 -14.05 -41.03
N THR A 85 13.23 -12.77 -41.02
CA THR A 85 13.30 -11.96 -42.25
C THR A 85 14.45 -12.39 -43.12
N ILE A 86 15.64 -12.67 -42.57
CA ILE A 86 16.81 -13.17 -43.31
C ILE A 86 16.48 -14.49 -44.02
N VAL A 87 15.76 -15.40 -43.38
CA VAL A 87 15.38 -16.70 -43.99
C VAL A 87 14.13 -16.61 -44.87
N GLY A 88 13.56 -15.42 -45.06
CA GLY A 88 12.39 -15.19 -45.94
C GLY A 88 11.09 -15.78 -45.35
N SER A 89 10.98 -15.93 -44.01
CA SER A 89 9.82 -16.54 -43.34
C SER A 89 8.83 -15.51 -42.84
N PHE A 90 8.36 -14.59 -43.69
CA PHE A 90 7.52 -13.45 -43.32
C PHE A 90 6.19 -13.83 -42.66
N ARG A 91 5.60 -14.97 -43.02
CA ARG A 91 4.38 -15.52 -42.40
C ARG A 91 4.54 -15.70 -40.89
N ASN A 92 5.74 -16.02 -40.44
CA ASN A 92 6.03 -16.31 -39.05
C ASN A 92 6.29 -15.04 -38.18
N LEU A 93 6.14 -13.84 -38.76
CA LEU A 93 6.19 -12.56 -38.04
C LEU A 93 4.86 -12.18 -37.35
N THR A 94 3.87 -13.09 -37.32
CA THR A 94 2.54 -12.86 -36.70
C THR A 94 2.58 -12.51 -35.21
N PHE A 95 3.67 -12.77 -34.49
CA PHE A 95 3.87 -12.35 -33.12
C PHE A 95 4.15 -10.83 -32.97
N LEU A 96 4.73 -10.17 -34.00
CA LEU A 96 5.08 -8.75 -33.95
C LEU A 96 3.87 -7.84 -33.71
N PRO A 97 2.72 -7.96 -34.41
CA PRO A 97 1.52 -7.18 -34.08
C PRO A 97 1.11 -7.33 -32.62
N VAL A 98 1.17 -8.53 -32.04
CA VAL A 98 0.79 -8.78 -30.64
C VAL A 98 1.71 -8.02 -29.69
N ILE A 99 3.03 -8.03 -29.95
CA ILE A 99 4.01 -7.33 -29.12
C ILE A 99 3.83 -5.83 -29.22
N ILE A 100 3.64 -5.30 -30.45
CA ILE A 100 3.41 -3.87 -30.70
C ILE A 100 2.15 -3.41 -29.93
N PHE A 101 1.03 -4.15 -30.05
CA PHE A 101 -0.19 -3.85 -29.32
C PHE A 101 0.00 -3.91 -27.80
N ASN A 102 0.69 -4.92 -27.29
CA ASN A 102 0.97 -5.06 -25.85
C ASN A 102 1.82 -3.88 -25.36
N THR A 103 2.88 -3.50 -26.08
CA THR A 103 3.72 -2.35 -25.75
C THR A 103 2.92 -1.04 -25.77
N LEU A 104 2.08 -0.84 -26.78
CA LEU A 104 1.25 0.35 -26.92
C LEU A 104 0.20 0.46 -25.79
N ILE A 105 -0.47 -0.65 -25.45
CA ILE A 105 -1.40 -0.72 -24.34
C ILE A 105 -0.68 -0.40 -23.02
N GLY A 106 0.54 -0.93 -22.81
CA GLY A 106 1.36 -0.65 -21.64
C GLY A 106 1.64 0.84 -21.49
N ILE A 107 2.16 1.47 -22.53
CA ILE A 107 2.46 2.91 -22.54
C ILE A 107 1.22 3.75 -22.25
N ILE A 108 0.10 3.49 -22.95
CA ILE A 108 -1.15 4.25 -22.77
C ILE A 108 -1.67 4.13 -21.34
N GLN A 109 -1.67 2.91 -20.78
CA GLN A 109 -2.18 2.66 -19.44
C GLN A 109 -1.29 3.27 -18.36
N GLU A 110 0.02 3.21 -18.52
CA GLU A 110 0.98 3.76 -17.57
C GLU A 110 0.93 5.29 -17.54
N ILE A 111 0.86 5.94 -18.72
CA ILE A 111 0.65 7.39 -18.82
C ILE A 111 -0.70 7.82 -18.21
N ARG A 112 -1.76 7.04 -18.44
CA ARG A 112 -3.09 7.33 -17.87
C ARG A 112 -3.10 7.16 -16.35
N SER A 113 -2.45 6.13 -15.83
CA SER A 113 -2.30 5.89 -14.40
C SER A 113 -1.53 7.02 -13.74
N LYS A 114 -0.37 7.39 -14.31
CA LYS A 114 0.44 8.53 -13.86
C LYS A 114 -0.40 9.81 -13.73
N LYS A 115 -1.08 10.23 -14.81
CA LYS A 115 -1.93 11.43 -14.80
C LYS A 115 -3.05 11.39 -13.74
N THR A 116 -3.59 10.19 -13.47
CA THR A 116 -4.64 10.04 -12.45
C THR A 116 -4.05 10.18 -11.05
N LEU A 117 -2.90 9.57 -10.78
CA LEU A 117 -2.20 9.67 -9.49
C LEU A 117 -1.71 11.11 -9.22
N GLU A 118 -1.12 11.77 -10.22
CA GLU A 118 -0.72 13.18 -10.11
C GLU A 118 -1.89 14.08 -9.73
N LYS A 119 -3.05 13.91 -10.39
CA LYS A 119 -4.26 14.66 -10.07
C LYS A 119 -4.76 14.43 -8.63
N LEU A 120 -4.64 13.21 -8.12
CA LEU A 120 -5.03 12.87 -6.76
C LEU A 120 -4.05 13.41 -5.73
N ASN A 121 -2.74 13.33 -6.01
CA ASN A 121 -1.70 13.88 -5.15
C ASN A 121 -1.85 15.40 -5.00
N MET A 122 -2.19 16.10 -6.10
CA MET A 122 -2.49 17.54 -6.03
C MET A 122 -3.67 17.88 -5.09
N LEU A 123 -4.66 17.00 -4.97
CA LEU A 123 -5.80 17.21 -4.08
C LEU A 123 -5.45 17.02 -2.59
N ASN A 124 -4.37 16.31 -2.31
CA ASN A 124 -3.89 15.99 -0.95
C ASN A 124 -2.52 16.61 -0.65
N ALA A 125 -2.10 17.61 -1.42
CA ALA A 125 -0.84 18.31 -1.18
C ALA A 125 -0.84 18.97 0.21
N PRO A 126 0.25 18.89 0.98
CA PRO A 126 0.33 19.50 2.30
C PRO A 126 0.10 20.99 2.19
N HIS A 127 -0.65 21.54 3.15
CA HIS A 127 -0.93 22.97 3.25
C HIS A 127 -0.21 23.55 4.46
N ALA A 128 0.24 24.78 4.32
CA ALA A 128 0.82 25.55 5.42
C ALA A 128 0.02 26.85 5.61
N THR A 129 0.02 27.35 6.83
CA THR A 129 -0.57 28.62 7.19
C THR A 129 0.53 29.67 7.18
N VAL A 130 0.49 30.60 6.24
CA VAL A 130 1.52 31.64 6.05
C VAL A 130 0.95 33.03 6.38
N VAL A 131 1.81 33.89 6.92
CA VAL A 131 1.53 35.31 7.14
C VAL A 131 2.20 36.11 6.00
N ARG A 132 1.40 36.84 5.22
CA ARG A 132 1.87 37.75 4.17
C ARG A 132 0.99 38.99 4.13
N ASP A 133 1.59 40.15 3.91
CA ASP A 133 0.88 41.47 3.89
C ASP A 133 -0.01 41.66 5.14
N GLY A 134 0.43 41.21 6.33
CA GLY A 134 -0.34 41.27 7.59
C GLY A 134 -1.59 40.38 7.63
N LYS A 135 -1.69 39.41 6.71
CA LYS A 135 -2.85 38.52 6.62
C LYS A 135 -2.41 37.04 6.69
N THR A 136 -3.11 36.28 7.50
CA THR A 136 -2.94 34.83 7.58
C THR A 136 -3.71 34.16 6.43
N SER A 137 -3.04 33.33 5.66
CA SER A 137 -3.66 32.55 4.57
C SER A 137 -3.17 31.12 4.56
N ARG A 138 -4.04 30.17 4.17
CA ARG A 138 -3.67 28.78 3.96
C ARG A 138 -3.26 28.55 2.51
N VAL A 139 -2.01 28.15 2.31
CA VAL A 139 -1.42 27.93 0.98
C VAL A 139 -0.89 26.51 0.85
N ASN A 140 -0.71 26.04 -0.39
CA ASN A 140 0.02 24.79 -0.63
C ASN A 140 1.49 24.96 -0.19
N SER A 141 2.07 23.94 0.46
CA SER A 141 3.48 23.97 0.91
C SER A 141 4.48 24.27 -0.22
N GLU A 142 4.18 23.88 -1.47
CA GLU A 142 4.99 24.20 -2.64
C GLU A 142 4.94 25.69 -3.04
N SER A 143 3.95 26.42 -2.54
CA SER A 143 3.79 27.86 -2.77
C SER A 143 4.57 28.73 -1.77
N LEU A 144 5.16 28.12 -0.76
CA LEU A 144 6.04 28.78 0.19
C LEU A 144 7.36 29.16 -0.46
N VAL A 145 7.96 30.23 0.05
CA VAL A 145 9.26 30.73 -0.40
C VAL A 145 10.20 30.95 0.78
N LEU A 146 11.46 31.16 0.51
CA LEU A 146 12.45 31.52 1.51
C LEU A 146 12.00 32.77 2.29
N ASP A 147 12.29 32.84 3.58
CA ASP A 147 11.92 33.93 4.51
C ASP A 147 10.41 34.11 4.78
N ASP A 148 9.51 33.21 4.27
CA ASP A 148 8.11 33.23 4.68
C ASP A 148 7.94 32.99 6.18
N ILE A 149 6.98 33.69 6.79
CA ILE A 149 6.55 33.42 8.18
C ILE A 149 5.40 32.39 8.12
N VAL A 150 5.67 31.19 8.67
CA VAL A 150 4.70 30.09 8.74
C VAL A 150 4.26 29.88 10.18
N ILE A 151 2.95 29.70 10.37
CA ILE A 151 2.35 29.35 11.66
C ILE A 151 2.25 27.85 11.74
N PHE A 152 3.01 27.25 12.67
CA PHE A 152 2.95 25.84 12.97
C PHE A 152 2.14 25.59 14.25
N LYS A 153 1.22 24.61 14.19
CA LYS A 153 0.35 24.18 15.28
C LYS A 153 0.47 22.69 15.53
N ALA A 154 0.00 22.23 16.68
CA ALA A 154 -0.08 20.81 17.00
C ALA A 154 -0.73 20.00 15.85
N GLY A 155 -0.09 18.91 15.44
CA GLY A 155 -0.49 18.07 14.30
C GLY A 155 0.11 18.44 12.95
N ASN A 156 0.71 19.64 12.79
CA ASN A 156 1.36 20.03 11.55
C ASN A 156 2.72 19.35 11.38
N GLN A 157 3.06 19.07 10.12
CA GLN A 157 4.41 18.73 9.73
C GLN A 157 5.18 20.00 9.36
N VAL A 158 6.46 20.06 9.79
CA VAL A 158 7.39 21.11 9.36
C VAL A 158 7.75 20.88 7.89
N CYS A 159 7.25 21.75 7.00
CA CYS A 159 7.31 21.57 5.55
C CYS A 159 8.62 22.05 4.91
N ALA A 160 9.39 22.88 5.61
CA ALA A 160 10.69 23.39 5.21
C ALA A 160 11.47 23.72 6.49
N ASP A 161 12.81 23.81 6.43
CA ASP A 161 13.58 24.18 7.62
C ASP A 161 13.27 25.63 8.00
N ALA A 162 13.09 25.88 9.29
CA ALA A 162 12.65 27.18 9.79
C ALA A 162 13.30 27.53 11.14
N GLU A 163 13.34 28.80 11.47
CA GLU A 163 13.74 29.32 12.77
C GLU A 163 12.50 29.86 13.51
N VAL A 164 12.29 29.47 14.76
CA VAL A 164 11.18 29.97 15.58
C VAL A 164 11.41 31.45 15.88
N VAL A 165 10.48 32.32 15.51
CA VAL A 165 10.54 33.76 15.76
C VAL A 165 9.70 34.15 16.98
N HIS A 166 8.51 33.54 17.13
CA HIS A 166 7.58 33.82 18.21
C HIS A 166 6.82 32.58 18.65
N GLY A 167 6.51 32.45 19.92
CA GLY A 167 5.82 31.32 20.51
C GLY A 167 6.74 30.15 20.90
N SER A 168 6.19 29.00 21.28
CA SER A 168 6.95 27.82 21.70
C SER A 168 6.18 26.57 21.32
N VAL A 169 6.90 25.55 20.84
CA VAL A 169 6.32 24.28 20.40
C VAL A 169 7.10 23.09 20.92
N GLN A 170 6.42 21.96 21.13
CA GLN A 170 7.04 20.67 21.31
C GLN A 170 7.07 19.93 19.98
N VAL A 171 8.25 19.46 19.59
CA VAL A 171 8.51 18.85 18.28
C VAL A 171 8.99 17.42 18.47
N ASN A 172 8.47 16.52 17.67
CA ASN A 172 8.94 15.15 17.54
C ASN A 172 9.82 15.03 16.28
N GLU A 173 11.10 14.75 16.48
CA GLU A 173 12.10 14.59 15.42
C GLU A 173 12.42 13.12 15.13
N SER A 174 11.64 12.18 15.64
CA SER A 174 11.92 10.72 15.56
C SER A 174 12.05 10.16 14.13
N LEU A 175 11.42 10.78 13.17
CA LEU A 175 11.56 10.40 11.75
C LEU A 175 12.93 10.76 11.17
N LEU A 176 13.63 11.71 11.78
CA LEU A 176 14.91 12.23 11.33
C LEU A 176 16.05 11.62 12.12
N THR A 177 15.90 11.56 13.45
CA THR A 177 16.95 11.13 14.40
C THR A 177 16.79 9.66 14.83
N GLY A 178 15.60 9.10 14.74
CA GLY A 178 15.25 7.78 15.29
C GLY A 178 14.94 7.79 16.79
N GLU A 179 15.08 8.94 17.48
CA GLU A 179 14.78 9.11 18.90
C GLU A 179 13.37 9.69 19.05
N SER A 180 12.58 9.13 19.96
CA SER A 180 11.14 9.47 20.12
C SER A 180 10.89 10.57 21.15
N ASP A 181 11.93 11.18 21.71
CA ASP A 181 11.80 12.23 22.71
C ASP A 181 11.24 13.52 22.11
N GLU A 182 10.30 14.14 22.80
CA GLU A 182 9.72 15.42 22.42
C GLU A 182 10.65 16.55 22.86
N ILE A 183 11.06 17.41 21.92
CA ILE A 183 11.99 18.52 22.15
C ILE A 183 11.22 19.83 22.14
N THR A 184 11.37 20.63 23.21
CA THR A 184 10.79 21.98 23.24
C THR A 184 11.67 22.94 22.45
N LYS A 185 11.08 23.66 21.51
CA LYS A 185 11.72 24.70 20.69
C LYS A 185 11.16 26.08 21.07
N ASN A 186 12.04 27.02 21.37
CA ASN A 186 11.77 28.39 21.75
C ASN A 186 12.25 29.37 20.67
N PRO A 187 11.93 30.67 20.72
CA PRO A 187 12.45 31.66 19.77
C PRO A 187 13.97 31.61 19.65
N GLY A 188 14.47 31.52 18.42
CA GLY A 188 15.87 31.30 18.05
C GLY A 188 16.26 29.84 17.83
N ASP A 189 15.40 28.86 18.14
CA ASP A 189 15.66 27.44 17.86
C ASP A 189 15.23 27.06 16.45
N HIS A 190 15.97 26.13 15.84
CA HIS A 190 15.67 25.62 14.50
C HIS A 190 14.67 24.48 14.52
N LEU A 191 13.73 24.51 13.58
CA LEU A 191 12.80 23.46 13.22
C LEU A 191 13.28 22.75 11.95
N MET A 192 13.51 21.46 12.02
CA MET A 192 13.94 20.66 10.87
C MET A 192 12.73 20.19 10.06
N SER A 193 12.78 20.36 8.73
CA SER A 193 11.77 19.83 7.83
C SER A 193 11.62 18.32 7.97
N GLY A 194 10.37 17.85 7.98
CA GLY A 194 10.05 16.43 8.22
C GLY A 194 9.77 16.09 9.68
N SER A 195 10.07 16.97 10.65
CA SER A 195 9.61 16.84 12.03
C SER A 195 8.14 17.22 12.20
N PHE A 196 7.55 16.90 13.35
CA PHE A 196 6.12 17.13 13.62
C PHE A 196 5.92 17.91 14.90
N ILE A 197 4.98 18.85 14.86
CA ILE A 197 4.56 19.62 16.04
C ILE A 197 3.59 18.75 16.86
N VAL A 198 3.97 18.44 18.09
CA VAL A 198 3.18 17.62 19.03
C VAL A 198 2.24 18.50 19.85
N ALA A 199 2.74 19.65 20.32
CA ALA A 199 1.97 20.59 21.13
C ALA A 199 2.47 22.03 20.93
N GLY A 200 1.61 22.99 21.25
CA GLY A 200 1.89 24.42 21.15
C GLY A 200 1.64 25.02 19.78
N GLU A 201 1.95 26.30 19.64
CA GLU A 201 1.87 27.11 18.41
C GLU A 201 3.06 28.05 18.34
N CYS A 202 3.67 28.17 17.14
CA CYS A 202 4.74 29.15 16.92
C CYS A 202 4.63 29.77 15.53
N HIS A 203 5.24 30.96 15.40
CA HIS A 203 5.55 31.60 14.14
C HIS A 203 7.01 31.33 13.84
N ALA A 204 7.32 30.75 12.69
CA ALA A 204 8.68 30.44 12.31
C ALA A 204 8.98 30.96 10.90
N ARG A 205 10.18 31.52 10.72
CA ARG A 205 10.69 32.01 9.44
C ARG A 205 11.39 30.87 8.71
N LEU A 206 11.03 30.62 7.44
CA LEU A 206 11.67 29.62 6.62
C LEU A 206 13.12 30.03 6.27
N ASP A 207 14.12 29.22 6.62
CA ASP A 207 15.52 29.49 6.37
C ASP A 207 16.16 28.59 5.32
N ALA A 208 15.58 27.40 5.02
CA ALA A 208 15.96 26.55 3.90
C ALA A 208 14.71 25.89 3.27
N VAL A 209 14.56 26.04 1.96
CA VAL A 209 13.39 25.60 1.18
C VAL A 209 13.80 24.68 0.03
N GLY A 210 12.86 23.83 -0.43
CA GLY A 210 13.06 22.94 -1.59
C GLY A 210 14.24 21.99 -1.40
N VAL A 211 15.17 21.97 -2.35
CA VAL A 211 16.35 21.07 -2.33
C VAL A 211 17.30 21.29 -1.15
N ASP A 212 17.30 22.48 -0.54
CA ASP A 212 18.17 22.82 0.59
C ASP A 212 17.61 22.38 1.93
N SER A 213 16.33 22.02 2.02
CA SER A 213 15.73 21.54 3.25
C SER A 213 16.32 20.21 3.68
N TYR A 214 16.36 19.97 4.99
CA TYR A 214 16.94 18.77 5.60
C TYR A 214 16.28 17.49 5.07
N ILE A 215 14.94 17.46 5.00
CA ILE A 215 14.19 16.31 4.50
C ILE A 215 14.50 16.01 3.03
N SER A 216 14.70 17.05 2.21
CA SER A 216 15.07 16.90 0.81
C SER A 216 16.45 16.29 0.64
N LYS A 217 17.44 16.76 1.40
CA LYS A 217 18.80 16.20 1.42
C LYS A 217 18.79 14.74 1.86
N LEU A 218 18.09 14.42 2.95
CA LEU A 218 17.94 13.06 3.45
C LEU A 218 17.24 12.15 2.41
N THR A 219 16.23 12.66 1.75
CA THR A 219 15.49 11.94 0.68
C THR A 219 16.39 11.63 -0.50
N LEU A 220 17.22 12.57 -0.96
CA LEU A 220 18.19 12.36 -2.03
C LEU A 220 19.25 11.31 -1.64
N GLU A 221 19.77 11.35 -0.41
CA GLU A 221 20.70 10.34 0.10
C GLU A 221 20.07 8.94 0.20
N ALA A 222 18.86 8.86 0.71
CA ALA A 222 18.11 7.60 0.81
C ALA A 222 17.81 6.99 -0.57
N LYS A 223 17.47 7.80 -1.58
CA LYS A 223 17.31 7.37 -2.99
C LYS A 223 18.59 6.81 -3.59
N ALA A 224 19.72 7.38 -3.24
CA ALA A 224 21.02 6.87 -3.67
C ALA A 224 21.31 5.46 -3.10
N MET A 225 20.71 5.09 -1.96
CA MET A 225 20.96 3.84 -1.24
C MET A 225 19.97 2.72 -1.52
N GLN A 226 18.71 2.99 -1.86
CA GLN A 226 17.67 1.96 -1.98
C GLN A 226 16.88 2.04 -3.29
N LYS A 227 16.87 0.92 -4.04
CA LYS A 227 15.72 0.59 -4.89
C LYS A 227 14.60 0.19 -3.93
N GLY A 228 13.50 0.93 -3.92
CA GLY A 228 12.35 0.65 -3.07
C GLY A 228 11.96 -0.84 -3.11
N GLU A 229 11.58 -1.42 -2.00
CA GLU A 229 11.13 -2.81 -1.94
C GLU A 229 9.95 -3.04 -2.88
N GLN A 230 10.11 -3.94 -3.83
CA GLN A 230 9.04 -4.34 -4.75
C GLN A 230 8.05 -5.27 -4.05
N SER A 231 6.77 -5.24 -4.45
CA SER A 231 5.76 -6.16 -3.94
C SER A 231 6.16 -7.64 -4.16
N GLU A 232 5.66 -8.56 -3.31
CA GLU A 232 5.98 -10.00 -3.42
C GLU A 232 5.61 -10.54 -4.81
N MET A 233 4.48 -10.13 -5.33
CA MET A 233 4.00 -10.53 -6.65
C MET A 233 4.95 -10.06 -7.76
N ILE A 234 5.31 -8.77 -7.78
CA ILE A 234 6.23 -8.22 -8.80
C ILE A 234 7.62 -8.85 -8.68
N ARG A 235 8.15 -8.98 -7.45
CA ARG A 235 9.44 -9.67 -7.19
C ARG A 235 9.42 -11.13 -7.70
N SER A 236 8.29 -11.81 -7.52
CA SER A 236 8.09 -13.18 -8.00
C SER A 236 8.04 -13.25 -9.52
N LEU A 237 7.37 -12.29 -10.16
CA LEU A 237 7.35 -12.17 -11.63
C LEU A 237 8.74 -11.86 -12.17
N ASP A 238 9.49 -10.95 -11.56
CA ASP A 238 10.86 -10.62 -11.96
C ASP A 238 11.81 -11.84 -11.88
N LYS A 239 11.67 -12.66 -10.80
CA LYS A 239 12.44 -13.91 -10.67
C LYS A 239 12.11 -14.88 -11.81
N LEU A 240 10.83 -15.06 -12.13
CA LEU A 240 10.39 -15.91 -13.23
C LEU A 240 10.94 -15.42 -14.59
N VAL A 241 10.79 -14.12 -14.84
CA VAL A 241 11.27 -13.47 -16.08
C VAL A 241 12.79 -13.62 -16.24
N LYS A 242 13.55 -13.40 -15.14
CA LYS A 242 15.02 -13.59 -15.16
C LYS A 242 15.42 -15.05 -15.42
N PHE A 243 14.75 -16.01 -14.75
CA PHE A 243 15.01 -17.42 -14.96
C PHE A 243 14.76 -17.82 -16.41
N VAL A 244 13.58 -17.49 -16.96
CA VAL A 244 13.26 -17.75 -18.36
C VAL A 244 14.24 -17.06 -19.30
N GLY A 245 14.55 -15.78 -19.05
CA GLY A 245 15.48 -14.99 -19.87
C GLY A 245 16.88 -15.59 -19.96
N ILE A 246 17.39 -16.18 -18.89
CA ILE A 246 18.69 -16.85 -18.89
C ILE A 246 18.61 -18.21 -19.60
N ALA A 247 17.51 -18.97 -19.40
CA ALA A 247 17.38 -20.33 -19.94
C ALA A 247 17.13 -20.36 -21.45
N LEU A 248 16.42 -19.35 -22.01
CA LEU A 248 15.98 -19.40 -23.40
C LEU A 248 17.11 -19.29 -24.42
N ILE A 249 18.21 -18.54 -24.11
CA ILE A 249 19.33 -18.36 -25.03
C ILE A 249 20.08 -19.69 -25.29
N PRO A 250 20.59 -20.41 -24.25
CA PRO A 250 21.25 -21.69 -24.46
C PRO A 250 20.34 -22.73 -25.10
N ILE A 251 19.07 -22.80 -24.73
CA ILE A 251 18.11 -23.73 -25.32
C ILE A 251 17.90 -23.44 -26.81
N GLY A 252 17.73 -22.17 -27.19
CA GLY A 252 17.59 -21.75 -28.57
C GLY A 252 18.82 -22.14 -29.42
N ILE A 253 20.04 -21.91 -28.91
CA ILE A 253 21.29 -22.33 -29.59
C ILE A 253 21.34 -23.85 -29.75
N ILE A 254 21.05 -24.61 -28.69
CA ILE A 254 21.07 -26.09 -28.74
C ILE A 254 20.07 -26.62 -29.76
N LEU A 255 18.83 -26.10 -29.79
CA LEU A 255 17.82 -26.49 -30.75
C LEU A 255 18.21 -26.19 -32.17
N PHE A 256 18.81 -25.01 -32.43
CA PHE A 256 19.29 -24.67 -33.75
C PHE A 256 20.44 -25.60 -34.19
N VAL A 257 21.46 -25.79 -33.33
CA VAL A 257 22.61 -26.65 -33.62
C VAL A 257 22.15 -28.10 -33.91
N GLN A 258 21.25 -28.61 -33.08
CA GLN A 258 20.68 -29.94 -33.22
C GLN A 258 19.93 -30.08 -34.55
N SER A 259 19.00 -29.16 -34.87
CA SER A 259 18.20 -29.23 -36.11
C SER A 259 19.06 -29.13 -37.35
N PHE A 260 19.98 -28.15 -37.37
CA PHE A 260 20.79 -27.88 -38.57
C PHE A 260 21.95 -28.87 -38.76
N PHE A 261 22.77 -29.15 -37.72
CA PHE A 261 23.97 -29.95 -37.85
C PHE A 261 23.74 -31.44 -37.62
N PHE A 262 22.81 -31.83 -36.73
CA PHE A 262 22.61 -33.24 -36.40
C PHE A 262 21.42 -33.86 -37.14
N ASN A 263 20.31 -33.14 -37.29
CA ASN A 263 19.16 -33.66 -38.04
C ASN A 263 19.26 -33.40 -39.55
N GLY A 264 20.15 -32.50 -39.99
CA GLY A 264 20.30 -32.15 -41.39
C GLY A 264 19.13 -31.36 -41.99
N ASP A 265 18.35 -30.71 -41.15
CA ASP A 265 17.22 -29.88 -41.59
C ASP A 265 17.70 -28.63 -42.38
N PRO A 266 16.91 -28.14 -43.36
CA PRO A 266 17.21 -26.90 -44.06
C PRO A 266 17.37 -25.72 -43.07
N PHE A 267 18.32 -24.79 -43.34
CA PHE A 267 18.61 -23.64 -42.54
C PHE A 267 17.34 -22.84 -42.15
N ARG A 268 16.43 -22.65 -43.13
CA ARG A 268 15.14 -21.99 -42.93
C ARG A 268 14.27 -22.71 -41.88
N SER A 269 14.16 -24.02 -41.96
CA SER A 269 13.37 -24.84 -41.07
C SER A 269 13.96 -24.81 -39.65
N SER A 270 15.27 -24.93 -39.52
CA SER A 270 16.00 -24.91 -38.24
C SER A 270 15.83 -23.58 -37.52
N ILE A 271 15.93 -22.43 -38.23
CA ILE A 271 15.65 -21.09 -37.63
C ILE A 271 14.18 -20.98 -37.23
N THR A 272 13.27 -21.39 -38.11
CA THR A 272 11.82 -21.24 -37.83
C THR A 272 11.41 -22.07 -36.59
N SER A 273 11.85 -23.30 -36.46
CA SER A 273 11.55 -24.20 -35.34
C SER A 273 12.18 -23.68 -34.03
N MET A 274 13.43 -23.22 -34.08
CA MET A 274 14.10 -22.62 -32.95
C MET A 274 13.34 -21.34 -32.46
N VAL A 275 12.96 -20.47 -33.40
CA VAL A 275 12.19 -19.26 -33.09
C VAL A 275 10.85 -19.60 -32.48
N ALA A 276 10.13 -20.61 -32.96
CA ALA A 276 8.86 -21.06 -32.35
C ALA A 276 9.04 -21.50 -30.91
N ALA A 277 10.05 -22.30 -30.60
CA ALA A 277 10.35 -22.73 -29.24
C ALA A 277 10.66 -21.55 -28.32
N VAL A 278 11.50 -20.61 -28.77
CA VAL A 278 11.88 -19.44 -27.99
C VAL A 278 10.68 -18.54 -27.70
N ILE A 279 9.86 -18.21 -28.72
CA ILE A 279 8.62 -17.41 -28.52
C ILE A 279 7.67 -18.12 -27.56
N GLY A 280 7.54 -19.43 -27.64
CA GLY A 280 6.71 -20.22 -26.73
C GLY A 280 7.14 -20.12 -25.26
N MET A 281 8.45 -20.00 -25.00
CA MET A 281 9.00 -19.89 -23.64
C MET A 281 8.87 -18.50 -23.02
N ILE A 282 8.72 -17.42 -23.81
CA ILE A 282 8.63 -16.04 -23.30
C ILE A 282 7.24 -15.79 -22.69
N PRO A 283 7.12 -15.31 -21.42
CA PRO A 283 5.86 -14.97 -20.79
C PRO A 283 5.37 -13.57 -21.25
N GLU A 284 4.97 -13.48 -22.52
CA GLU A 284 4.48 -12.25 -23.15
C GLU A 284 3.30 -11.65 -22.40
N GLY A 285 3.32 -10.36 -22.09
CA GLY A 285 2.19 -9.62 -21.53
C GLY A 285 1.88 -9.88 -20.05
N LEU A 286 2.60 -10.77 -19.36
CA LEU A 286 2.31 -11.07 -17.94
C LEU A 286 2.59 -9.87 -17.05
N TYR A 287 3.72 -9.19 -17.28
CA TYR A 287 4.08 -7.97 -16.54
C TYR A 287 3.12 -6.81 -16.85
N LEU A 288 2.81 -6.63 -18.15
CA LEU A 288 1.80 -5.66 -18.60
C LEU A 288 0.45 -5.89 -17.91
N LEU A 289 -0.02 -7.14 -17.85
CA LEU A 289 -1.28 -7.48 -17.23
C LEU A 289 -1.30 -7.11 -15.73
N ALA A 290 -0.21 -7.38 -15.02
CA ALA A 290 -0.06 -7.03 -13.61
C ALA A 290 -0.09 -5.50 -13.41
N SER A 291 0.68 -4.75 -14.21
CA SER A 291 0.73 -3.29 -14.18
C SER A 291 -0.65 -2.66 -14.49
N VAL A 292 -1.29 -3.10 -15.58
CA VAL A 292 -2.63 -2.63 -15.97
C VAL A 292 -3.68 -2.94 -14.91
N ALA A 293 -3.66 -4.14 -14.32
CA ALA A 293 -4.63 -4.52 -13.29
C ALA A 293 -4.47 -3.66 -12.02
N MET A 294 -3.23 -3.39 -11.59
CA MET A 294 -2.95 -2.50 -10.46
C MET A 294 -3.37 -1.05 -10.76
N ALA A 295 -3.05 -0.53 -11.94
CA ALA A 295 -3.42 0.82 -12.35
C ALA A 295 -4.95 1.02 -12.39
N VAL A 296 -5.68 0.06 -12.94
CA VAL A 296 -7.16 0.10 -12.96
C VAL A 296 -7.75 0.00 -11.55
N SER A 297 -7.11 -0.77 -10.67
CA SER A 297 -7.50 -0.88 -9.26
C SER A 297 -7.31 0.45 -8.54
N ALA A 298 -6.16 1.09 -8.69
CA ALA A 298 -5.91 2.42 -8.13
C ALA A 298 -6.94 3.45 -8.61
N MET A 299 -7.27 3.46 -9.91
CA MET A 299 -8.32 4.35 -10.45
C MET A 299 -9.71 4.07 -9.85
N ARG A 300 -10.04 2.81 -9.53
CA ARG A 300 -11.33 2.48 -8.90
C ARG A 300 -11.37 2.92 -7.45
N LEU A 301 -10.28 2.70 -6.70
CA LEU A 301 -10.15 3.18 -5.32
C LEU A 301 -10.20 4.70 -5.25
N ALA A 302 -9.55 5.38 -6.21
CA ALA A 302 -9.61 6.83 -6.34
C ALA A 302 -11.05 7.37 -6.53
N LYS A 303 -11.88 6.66 -7.31
CA LYS A 303 -13.32 7.00 -7.46
C LYS A 303 -14.10 6.83 -6.15
N GLN A 304 -13.65 5.95 -5.27
CA GLN A 304 -14.19 5.75 -3.93
C GLN A 304 -13.57 6.68 -2.89
N LYS A 305 -12.84 7.72 -3.33
CA LYS A 305 -12.14 8.68 -2.46
C LYS A 305 -11.07 8.02 -1.57
N VAL A 306 -10.42 6.99 -2.07
CA VAL A 306 -9.26 6.36 -1.45
C VAL A 306 -8.02 6.70 -2.27
N LEU A 307 -7.08 7.40 -1.64
CA LEU A 307 -5.78 7.76 -2.22
C LEU A 307 -4.75 6.68 -1.87
N LEU A 308 -3.92 6.31 -2.82
CA LEU A 308 -2.80 5.40 -2.64
C LEU A 308 -1.50 6.15 -2.90
N HIS A 309 -0.63 6.22 -1.91
CA HIS A 309 0.74 6.72 -2.08
C HIS A 309 1.67 5.64 -2.66
N ASP A 310 1.40 4.36 -2.37
CA ASP A 310 2.16 3.23 -2.91
C ASP A 310 1.23 2.14 -3.48
N MET A 311 1.47 1.74 -4.71
CA MET A 311 0.73 0.66 -5.39
C MET A 311 0.89 -0.71 -4.71
N LYS A 312 1.97 -0.92 -3.96
CA LYS A 312 2.20 -2.17 -3.20
C LYS A 312 1.14 -2.39 -2.13
N SER A 313 0.61 -1.31 -1.56
CA SER A 313 -0.41 -1.38 -0.51
C SER A 313 -1.64 -2.17 -0.93
N ILE A 314 -2.00 -2.16 -2.23
CA ILE A 314 -3.11 -2.96 -2.79
C ILE A 314 -2.88 -4.45 -2.57
N GLU A 315 -1.65 -4.93 -2.84
CA GLU A 315 -1.30 -6.34 -2.63
C GLU A 315 -1.22 -6.68 -1.15
N THR A 316 -0.58 -5.83 -0.35
CA THR A 316 -0.38 -6.05 1.08
C THR A 316 -1.72 -6.10 1.81
N LEU A 317 -2.63 -5.15 1.55
CA LEU A 317 -3.98 -5.16 2.12
C LEU A 317 -4.77 -6.42 1.81
N ALA A 318 -4.59 -6.98 0.63
CA ALA A 318 -5.25 -8.23 0.26
C ALA A 318 -4.79 -9.44 1.11
N ARG A 319 -3.61 -9.36 1.71
CA ARG A 319 -2.96 -10.42 2.53
C ARG A 319 -3.07 -10.16 4.03
N VAL A 320 -3.52 -8.99 4.45
CA VAL A 320 -3.65 -8.62 5.87
C VAL A 320 -4.44 -9.68 6.64
N ASN A 321 -3.88 -10.11 7.76
CA ASN A 321 -4.49 -11.03 8.70
C ASN A 321 -4.65 -10.44 10.12
N VAL A 322 -3.98 -9.31 10.40
CA VAL A 322 -4.16 -8.51 11.62
C VAL A 322 -4.36 -7.06 11.24
N LEU A 323 -5.42 -6.43 11.75
CA LEU A 323 -5.72 -5.02 11.62
C LEU A 323 -5.58 -4.35 12.99
N CYS A 324 -4.53 -3.58 13.18
CA CYS A 324 -4.34 -2.71 14.34
C CYS A 324 -5.07 -1.40 14.10
N VAL A 325 -5.96 -1.04 15.01
CA VAL A 325 -6.75 0.19 14.91
C VAL A 325 -6.51 1.07 16.13
N ASP A 326 -6.32 2.38 15.90
CA ASP A 326 -6.43 3.33 16.99
C ASP A 326 -7.92 3.57 17.30
N LYS A 327 -8.24 3.90 18.54
CA LYS A 327 -9.61 4.17 18.98
C LYS A 327 -10.13 5.46 18.35
N THR A 328 -9.41 6.55 18.58
CA THR A 328 -9.82 7.90 18.21
C THR A 328 -9.69 8.12 16.71
N GLY A 329 -10.65 8.79 16.08
CA GLY A 329 -10.62 9.06 14.66
C GLY A 329 -10.85 7.84 13.73
N THR A 330 -10.67 6.60 14.23
CA THR A 330 -10.90 5.35 13.47
C THR A 330 -12.17 4.64 13.89
N ILE A 331 -12.25 4.15 15.13
CA ILE A 331 -13.48 3.51 15.68
C ILE A 331 -14.52 4.58 15.99
N THR A 332 -14.06 5.71 16.57
CA THR A 332 -14.89 6.85 16.91
C THR A 332 -14.71 7.98 15.90
N GLU A 333 -15.62 8.93 15.91
CA GLU A 333 -15.43 10.20 15.23
C GLU A 333 -14.30 11.00 15.92
N THR A 334 -13.71 11.95 15.20
CA THR A 334 -12.70 12.86 15.75
C THR A 334 -13.30 13.88 16.69
N ASN A 335 -14.58 14.17 16.53
CA ASN A 335 -15.29 15.12 17.36
C ASN A 335 -15.53 14.53 18.76
N MET A 336 -15.18 15.30 19.79
CA MET A 336 -15.48 14.97 21.18
C MET A 336 -16.69 15.79 21.65
N SER A 337 -17.50 15.24 22.50
CA SER A 337 -18.62 15.95 23.12
C SER A 337 -18.66 15.71 24.62
N VAL A 338 -19.06 16.74 25.39
CA VAL A 338 -19.36 16.60 26.81
C VAL A 338 -20.71 15.91 26.93
N LYS A 339 -20.75 14.74 27.57
CA LYS A 339 -21.99 13.99 27.84
C LYS A 339 -22.68 14.49 29.08
N ASP A 340 -21.92 14.73 30.14
CA ASP A 340 -22.48 15.12 31.44
C ASP A 340 -21.41 15.75 32.34
N VAL A 341 -21.85 16.46 33.37
CA VAL A 341 -21.00 16.98 34.43
C VAL A 341 -21.55 16.51 35.75
N VAL A 342 -20.78 15.72 36.47
CA VAL A 342 -21.20 15.08 37.70
C VAL A 342 -20.42 15.68 38.86
N PRO A 343 -21.06 16.34 39.84
CA PRO A 343 -20.40 16.84 41.03
C PRO A 343 -19.89 15.66 41.87
N THR A 344 -18.73 15.85 42.53
CA THR A 344 -18.22 14.85 43.49
C THR A 344 -19.12 14.71 44.70
N LEU A 345 -19.09 13.54 45.37
CA LEU A 345 -19.89 13.29 46.57
C LEU A 345 -19.68 14.31 47.70
N ASN A 346 -18.55 14.96 47.73
CA ASN A 346 -18.17 15.98 48.71
C ASN A 346 -18.60 17.41 48.32
N TYR A 347 -19.19 17.59 47.13
CA TYR A 347 -19.63 18.91 46.65
C TYR A 347 -21.01 19.23 47.26
N LYS A 348 -21.19 20.45 47.78
CA LYS A 348 -22.42 20.85 48.44
C LYS A 348 -23.60 20.93 47.46
N LYS A 349 -24.72 20.28 47.79
CA LYS A 349 -25.91 20.21 46.94
C LYS A 349 -26.50 21.57 46.53
N ASP A 350 -26.33 22.59 47.34
CA ASP A 350 -26.87 23.93 47.10
C ASP A 350 -26.06 24.73 46.04
N GLU A 351 -24.84 24.28 45.71
CA GLU A 351 -23.92 24.91 44.74
C GLU A 351 -23.92 24.21 43.36
N MET A 352 -24.77 23.21 43.17
CA MET A 352 -24.79 22.38 41.94
C MET A 352 -25.00 23.18 40.64
N GLN A 353 -25.70 24.33 40.72
CA GLN A 353 -25.93 25.20 39.53
C GLN A 353 -24.73 26.10 39.17
N GLU A 354 -23.74 26.20 40.06
CA GLU A 354 -22.54 27.03 39.81
C GLU A 354 -21.44 26.27 39.05
N LEU A 355 -21.31 24.96 39.23
CA LEU A 355 -20.28 24.15 38.62
C LEU A 355 -20.20 24.26 37.06
N PRO A 356 -21.32 24.22 36.32
CA PRO A 356 -21.30 24.43 34.88
C PRO A 356 -20.85 25.86 34.49
N LYS A 357 -21.16 26.88 35.28
CA LYS A 357 -20.75 28.28 35.05
C LYS A 357 -19.26 28.47 35.30
N MET A 358 -18.73 27.84 36.40
CA MET A 358 -17.28 27.82 36.68
C MET A 358 -16.48 27.16 35.56
N LEU A 359 -16.98 26.03 35.04
CA LEU A 359 -16.41 25.37 33.85
C LEU A 359 -16.52 26.24 32.60
N GLY A 360 -17.59 27.04 32.48
CA GLY A 360 -17.76 28.05 31.44
C GLY A 360 -16.69 29.15 31.45
N ASP A 361 -16.40 29.70 32.63
CA ASP A 361 -15.32 30.69 32.80
C ASP A 361 -13.95 30.06 32.52
N PHE A 362 -13.71 28.85 33.02
CA PHE A 362 -12.48 28.10 32.74
C PHE A 362 -12.28 27.88 31.26
N ALA A 363 -13.31 27.37 30.56
CA ALA A 363 -13.24 27.11 29.12
C ALA A 363 -13.03 28.39 28.30
N LYS A 364 -13.66 29.52 28.70
CA LYS A 364 -13.47 30.83 28.03
C LYS A 364 -12.06 31.37 28.19
N ALA A 365 -11.41 31.14 29.34
CA ALA A 365 -10.07 31.60 29.64
C ALA A 365 -8.99 30.82 28.82
N MET A 366 -9.26 29.59 28.50
CA MET A 366 -8.30 28.73 27.77
C MET A 366 -8.31 29.00 26.26
N SER A 367 -7.18 28.78 25.58
CA SER A 367 -7.11 28.71 24.11
C SER A 367 -7.82 27.46 23.56
N SER A 368 -8.18 27.44 22.28
CA SER A 368 -8.81 26.28 21.62
C SER A 368 -7.74 25.36 21.00
N ASP A 369 -6.79 24.92 21.81
CA ASP A 369 -5.60 24.21 21.35
C ASP A 369 -5.82 22.70 21.14
N ASN A 370 -6.95 22.18 21.65
CA ASN A 370 -7.26 20.76 21.52
C ASN A 370 -8.77 20.48 21.48
N ILE A 371 -9.13 19.32 20.91
CA ILE A 371 -10.52 18.87 20.72
C ILE A 371 -11.31 18.81 22.04
N THR A 372 -10.64 18.52 23.16
CA THR A 372 -11.27 18.49 24.49
C THR A 372 -11.74 19.89 24.88
N MET A 373 -10.90 20.91 24.67
CA MET A 373 -11.22 22.29 25.00
C MET A 373 -12.29 22.87 24.07
N GLU A 374 -12.28 22.48 22.79
CA GLU A 374 -13.35 22.83 21.86
C GLU A 374 -14.71 22.27 22.31
N ALA A 375 -14.76 20.99 22.72
CA ALA A 375 -15.96 20.37 23.25
C ALA A 375 -16.47 21.05 24.54
N LEU A 376 -15.55 21.45 25.42
CA LEU A 376 -15.90 22.20 26.63
C LEU A 376 -16.48 23.56 26.29
N LYS A 377 -15.90 24.33 25.37
CA LYS A 377 -16.40 25.63 24.94
C LYS A 377 -17.75 25.55 24.23
N GLU A 378 -17.98 24.48 23.47
CA GLU A 378 -19.25 24.26 22.80
C GLU A 378 -20.38 23.95 23.83
N TYR A 379 -20.06 23.20 24.85
CA TYR A 379 -21.04 22.80 25.87
C TYR A 379 -21.30 23.92 26.92
N PHE A 380 -20.24 24.55 27.45
CA PHE A 380 -20.32 25.56 28.48
C PHE A 380 -20.27 26.99 27.88
N LYS A 381 -21.43 27.48 27.45
CA LYS A 381 -21.55 28.82 26.83
C LYS A 381 -21.69 29.95 27.86
N GLU A 382 -22.21 29.65 29.03
CA GLU A 382 -22.45 30.62 30.14
C GLU A 382 -21.33 30.52 31.17
N GLY A 383 -20.95 31.67 31.74
CA GLY A 383 -19.98 31.75 32.83
C GLY A 383 -20.43 32.76 33.88
N THR A 384 -19.73 32.83 34.99
CA THR A 384 -19.96 33.84 36.08
C THR A 384 -19.39 35.20 35.73
N GLY A 385 -18.51 35.31 34.70
CA GLY A 385 -17.85 36.53 34.26
C GLY A 385 -16.54 36.85 34.98
N LYS A 386 -15.96 35.92 35.75
CA LYS A 386 -14.65 36.06 36.39
C LYS A 386 -13.56 36.25 35.31
N LYS A 387 -12.63 37.20 35.55
CA LYS A 387 -11.49 37.43 34.65
C LYS A 387 -10.30 36.57 35.06
N ALA A 388 -9.71 35.83 34.10
CA ALA A 388 -8.51 35.05 34.36
C ALA A 388 -7.28 35.96 34.57
N GLY A 389 -6.46 35.66 35.59
CA GLY A 389 -5.16 36.30 35.84
C GLY A 389 -4.03 35.63 35.03
N SER A 390 -3.89 34.32 35.12
CA SER A 390 -2.94 33.54 34.31
C SER A 390 -3.53 32.23 33.89
N VAL A 391 -3.00 31.66 32.80
CA VAL A 391 -3.47 30.42 32.17
C VAL A 391 -2.30 29.48 31.96
N THR A 392 -2.44 28.24 32.41
CA THR A 392 -1.49 27.16 32.12
C THR A 392 -2.10 26.21 31.09
N PRO A 393 -1.54 26.13 29.86
CA PRO A 393 -2.07 25.28 28.83
C PRO A 393 -1.85 23.80 29.13
N PHE A 394 -2.62 22.94 28.44
CA PHE A 394 -2.45 21.51 28.53
C PHE A 394 -1.11 21.07 27.90
N THR A 395 -0.39 20.15 28.55
CA THR A 395 0.75 19.46 27.99
C THR A 395 0.58 17.94 28.10
N SER A 396 1.20 17.19 27.18
CA SER A 396 1.20 15.72 27.20
C SER A 396 1.93 15.14 28.40
N ALA A 397 2.87 15.90 28.98
CA ALA A 397 3.64 15.50 30.15
C ALA A 397 2.85 15.65 31.44
N THR A 398 2.18 16.78 31.63
CA THR A 398 1.49 17.12 32.88
C THR A 398 0.03 16.67 32.94
N LYS A 399 -0.60 16.44 31.75
CA LYS A 399 -1.99 15.95 31.60
C LYS A 399 -3.06 16.78 32.29
N TYR A 400 -2.80 18.05 32.55
CA TYR A 400 -3.78 19.00 33.09
C TYR A 400 -3.65 20.38 32.40
N SER A 401 -4.71 21.18 32.54
CA SER A 401 -4.79 22.60 32.25
C SER A 401 -5.18 23.34 33.51
N GLY A 402 -4.78 24.61 33.66
CA GLY A 402 -5.12 25.36 34.84
C GLY A 402 -5.37 26.84 34.56
N VAL A 403 -6.20 27.47 35.39
CA VAL A 403 -6.51 28.90 35.33
C VAL A 403 -6.43 29.47 36.75
N THR A 404 -5.67 30.55 36.89
CA THR A 404 -5.59 31.33 38.15
C THR A 404 -6.51 32.54 38.04
N TYR A 405 -7.41 32.65 38.99
CA TYR A 405 -8.22 33.85 39.25
C TYR A 405 -7.66 34.60 40.48
N GLU A 406 -8.22 35.76 40.84
CA GLU A 406 -7.66 36.62 41.89
C GLU A 406 -7.32 35.90 43.20
N GLU A 407 -8.15 34.98 43.68
CA GLU A 407 -7.97 34.24 44.95
C GLU A 407 -8.07 32.71 44.78
N GLU A 408 -8.39 32.22 43.58
CA GLU A 408 -8.68 30.82 43.38
C GLU A 408 -7.93 30.27 42.14
N VAL A 409 -7.41 29.06 42.27
CA VAL A 409 -6.74 28.34 41.18
C VAL A 409 -7.55 27.12 40.84
N TYR A 410 -7.96 26.99 39.57
CA TYR A 410 -8.70 25.84 39.07
C TYR A 410 -7.85 25.01 38.14
N VAL A 411 -7.98 23.70 38.26
CA VAL A 411 -7.31 22.72 37.37
C VAL A 411 -8.35 21.77 36.79
N LEU A 412 -8.11 21.38 35.51
CA LEU A 412 -8.88 20.37 34.79
C LEU A 412 -7.92 19.40 34.11
N GLY A 413 -8.04 18.13 34.38
CA GLY A 413 -7.11 17.16 33.76
C GLY A 413 -7.45 15.70 34.04
N ALA A 414 -6.53 14.82 33.64
CA ALA A 414 -6.67 13.39 33.86
C ALA A 414 -6.64 13.06 35.35
N PRO A 415 -7.55 12.22 35.84
CA PRO A 415 -7.72 11.94 37.26
C PRO A 415 -6.42 11.56 37.98
N GLU A 416 -5.62 10.71 37.37
CA GLU A 416 -4.38 10.19 37.97
C GLU A 416 -3.33 11.30 38.20
N PHE A 417 -3.32 12.31 37.30
CA PHE A 417 -2.36 13.43 37.34
C PHE A 417 -2.86 14.59 38.22
N VAL A 418 -4.18 14.76 38.29
CA VAL A 418 -4.81 15.82 39.10
C VAL A 418 -4.93 15.39 40.55
N LEU A 419 -5.41 14.19 40.83
CA LEU A 419 -5.67 13.70 42.21
C LEU A 419 -4.44 13.07 42.88
N ARG A 420 -3.53 12.47 42.08
CA ARG A 420 -2.27 11.86 42.56
C ARG A 420 -2.46 10.91 43.75
N ASP A 421 -1.90 11.22 44.90
CA ASP A 421 -2.00 10.38 46.14
C ASP A 421 -3.45 10.19 46.62
N ASP A 422 -4.34 11.12 46.31
CA ASP A 422 -5.77 11.04 46.63
C ASP A 422 -6.59 10.27 45.57
N PHE A 423 -6.00 9.81 44.48
CA PHE A 423 -6.70 9.10 43.39
C PHE A 423 -7.48 7.87 43.87
N ASP A 424 -6.89 7.06 44.75
CA ASP A 424 -7.53 5.83 45.25
C ASP A 424 -8.85 6.08 45.97
N LYS A 425 -9.06 7.31 46.56
CA LYS A 425 -10.31 7.66 47.21
C LYS A 425 -11.48 7.83 46.24
N TYR A 426 -11.20 8.20 45.00
CA TYR A 426 -12.20 8.50 43.98
C TYR A 426 -12.22 7.47 42.84
N LYS A 427 -11.34 6.47 42.92
CA LYS A 427 -11.08 5.47 41.88
C LYS A 427 -12.35 4.70 41.49
N GLU A 428 -13.12 4.26 42.43
CA GLU A 428 -14.34 3.49 42.18
C GLU A 428 -15.39 4.29 41.40
N GLU A 429 -15.57 5.59 41.73
CA GLU A 429 -16.44 6.48 40.97
C GLU A 429 -15.94 6.73 39.54
N ILE A 430 -14.66 7.01 39.42
CA ILE A 430 -14.02 7.30 38.12
C ILE A 430 -14.07 6.07 37.20
N GLU A 431 -13.73 4.90 37.73
CA GLU A 431 -13.81 3.63 36.99
C GLU A 431 -15.27 3.28 36.65
N GLY A 432 -16.25 3.62 37.52
CA GLY A 432 -17.67 3.45 37.23
C GLY A 432 -18.15 4.29 36.02
N TYR A 433 -17.64 5.50 35.83
CA TYR A 433 -17.93 6.32 34.65
C TYR A 433 -17.13 5.90 33.44
N ALA A 434 -15.84 5.56 33.62
CA ALA A 434 -14.98 5.06 32.56
C ALA A 434 -15.49 3.72 31.98
N GLY A 435 -16.01 2.82 32.84
CA GLY A 435 -16.65 1.57 32.46
C GLY A 435 -17.93 1.72 31.62
N LYS A 436 -18.48 2.93 31.54
CA LYS A 436 -19.58 3.27 30.61
C LYS A 436 -19.08 3.90 29.30
N GLY A 437 -17.79 3.77 29.00
CA GLY A 437 -17.20 4.28 27.76
C GLY A 437 -16.89 5.79 27.78
N ASN A 438 -16.95 6.46 28.92
CA ASN A 438 -16.68 7.89 29.05
C ASN A 438 -15.18 8.15 29.35
N ARG A 439 -14.62 9.19 28.75
CA ARG A 439 -13.39 9.79 29.23
C ARG A 439 -13.71 10.72 30.38
N VAL A 440 -13.12 10.48 31.55
CA VAL A 440 -13.36 11.26 32.76
C VAL A 440 -12.25 12.28 32.94
N LEU A 441 -12.61 13.56 33.11
CA LEU A 441 -11.69 14.60 33.58
C LEU A 441 -12.15 15.07 34.95
N VAL A 442 -11.20 15.39 35.83
CA VAL A 442 -11.44 15.97 37.13
C VAL A 442 -11.27 17.46 37.04
N PHE A 443 -12.28 18.19 37.47
CA PHE A 443 -12.24 19.63 37.69
C PHE A 443 -12.20 19.88 39.21
N GLY A 444 -11.28 20.74 39.66
CA GLY A 444 -11.12 21.04 41.09
C GLY A 444 -10.33 22.30 41.36
N THR A 445 -10.35 22.74 42.63
CA THR A 445 -9.52 23.83 43.15
C THR A 445 -8.14 23.29 43.53
N TYR A 446 -7.10 24.07 43.27
CA TYR A 446 -5.70 23.74 43.56
C TYR A 446 -5.09 24.69 44.57
N ASP A 447 -4.50 24.14 45.65
CA ASP A 447 -3.82 24.87 46.69
C ASP A 447 -2.33 24.99 46.38
N GLY A 448 -1.98 25.89 45.43
CA GLY A 448 -0.63 26.13 44.95
C GLY A 448 -0.56 27.03 43.72
N GLU A 449 0.65 27.37 43.30
CA GLU A 449 0.89 28.16 42.11
C GLU A 449 1.08 27.25 40.90
N LEU A 450 0.62 27.67 39.71
CA LEU A 450 0.76 26.94 38.47
C LEU A 450 2.02 27.36 37.73
N ASP A 451 3.06 26.51 37.74
CA ASP A 451 4.34 26.74 37.09
C ASP A 451 4.51 25.91 35.78
N GLY A 452 3.45 25.26 35.32
CA GLY A 452 3.49 24.40 34.14
C GLY A 452 4.16 23.03 34.35
N LYS A 453 4.55 22.70 35.59
CA LYS A 453 5.10 21.39 35.97
C LYS A 453 4.05 20.52 36.64
N ALA A 454 4.45 19.33 37.07
CA ALA A 454 3.57 18.45 37.83
C ALA A 454 3.07 19.14 39.12
N LEU A 455 1.75 19.03 39.40
CA LEU A 455 1.14 19.60 40.56
C LEU A 455 1.80 19.07 41.84
N THR A 456 2.13 19.94 42.77
CA THR A 456 2.76 19.58 44.07
C THR A 456 1.82 19.81 45.27
N GLY A 457 0.91 20.78 45.18
CA GLY A 457 -0.07 21.12 46.18
C GLY A 457 -1.30 20.18 46.18
N LYS A 458 -2.26 20.41 47.05
CA LYS A 458 -3.48 19.59 47.16
C LYS A 458 -4.54 20.08 46.17
N VAL A 459 -5.19 19.12 45.49
CA VAL A 459 -6.38 19.38 44.67
C VAL A 459 -7.63 18.92 45.39
N THR A 460 -8.62 19.84 45.49
CA THR A 460 -9.95 19.49 45.97
C THR A 460 -10.89 19.33 44.77
N PRO A 461 -11.32 18.10 44.45
CA PRO A 461 -12.16 17.85 43.29
C PRO A 461 -13.57 18.38 43.49
N LEU A 462 -14.09 19.15 42.55
CA LEU A 462 -15.44 19.73 42.57
C LEU A 462 -16.40 18.86 41.75
N GLY A 463 -15.92 18.34 40.61
CA GLY A 463 -16.74 17.51 39.72
C GLY A 463 -15.97 16.78 38.67
N TYR A 464 -16.66 15.86 38.00
CA TYR A 464 -16.18 15.11 36.87
C TYR A 464 -16.82 15.64 35.60
N VAL A 465 -16.02 15.87 34.57
CA VAL A 465 -16.51 16.15 33.22
C VAL A 465 -16.42 14.85 32.42
N LEU A 466 -17.56 14.36 31.99
CA LEU A 466 -17.69 13.12 31.22
C LEU A 466 -17.73 13.45 29.76
N LEU A 467 -16.70 12.99 29.02
CA LEU A 467 -16.55 13.20 27.58
C LEU A 467 -16.68 11.88 26.86
N ALA A 468 -17.22 11.91 25.66
CA ALA A 468 -17.23 10.76 24.76
C ALA A 468 -17.04 11.18 23.32
N ASN A 469 -16.35 10.31 22.56
CA ASN A 469 -16.34 10.37 21.12
C ASN A 469 -17.42 9.43 20.60
N PRO A 470 -18.37 9.89 19.75
CA PRO A 470 -19.37 9.02 19.15
C PRO A 470 -18.70 7.90 18.35
N ILE A 471 -19.18 6.67 18.50
CA ILE A 471 -18.74 5.57 17.65
C ILE A 471 -19.29 5.82 16.25
N ARG A 472 -18.45 5.61 15.22
CA ARG A 472 -18.88 5.71 13.84
C ARG A 472 -19.98 4.71 13.54
N LYS A 473 -21.04 5.15 12.87
CA LYS A 473 -22.22 4.31 12.57
C LYS A 473 -21.87 3.07 11.76
N GLU A 474 -20.86 3.19 10.87
CA GLU A 474 -20.38 2.13 10.01
C GLU A 474 -19.37 1.17 10.68
N ALA A 475 -18.85 1.49 11.86
CA ALA A 475 -17.80 0.70 12.51
C ALA A 475 -18.24 -0.75 12.80
N PRO A 476 -19.45 -1.03 13.35
CA PRO A 476 -19.87 -2.41 13.63
C PRO A 476 -19.94 -3.29 12.39
N GLU A 477 -20.48 -2.79 11.28
CA GLU A 477 -20.56 -3.53 10.01
C GLU A 477 -19.17 -3.78 9.42
N THR A 478 -18.28 -2.79 9.51
CA THR A 478 -16.90 -2.90 9.02
C THR A 478 -16.11 -3.94 9.81
N PHE A 479 -16.19 -3.96 11.14
CA PHE A 479 -15.48 -4.95 11.97
C PHE A 479 -16.08 -6.34 11.83
N ALA A 480 -17.40 -6.48 11.69
CA ALA A 480 -18.05 -7.75 11.37
C ALA A 480 -17.52 -8.34 10.05
N TYR A 481 -17.38 -7.50 9.02
CA TYR A 481 -16.77 -7.91 7.75
C TYR A 481 -15.33 -8.44 7.95
N PHE A 482 -14.48 -7.73 8.71
CA PHE A 482 -13.10 -8.20 8.96
C PHE A 482 -13.08 -9.52 9.71
N ALA A 483 -13.95 -9.71 10.71
CA ALA A 483 -14.08 -10.96 11.46
C ALA A 483 -14.50 -12.13 10.54
N GLU A 484 -15.51 -11.94 9.67
CA GLU A 484 -15.91 -12.93 8.65
C GLU A 484 -14.76 -13.27 7.69
N GLN A 485 -13.95 -12.29 7.38
CA GLN A 485 -12.76 -12.48 6.55
C GLN A 485 -11.58 -13.09 7.32
N GLY A 486 -11.75 -13.37 8.65
CA GLY A 486 -10.74 -13.93 9.55
C GLY A 486 -9.52 -13.03 9.68
N VAL A 487 -9.73 -11.73 9.62
CA VAL A 487 -8.76 -10.71 10.01
C VAL A 487 -8.95 -10.45 11.50
N GLU A 488 -7.91 -10.64 12.27
CA GLU A 488 -7.89 -10.35 13.69
C GLU A 488 -7.79 -8.82 13.89
N VAL A 489 -8.66 -8.24 14.73
CA VAL A 489 -8.60 -6.81 15.03
C VAL A 489 -7.93 -6.63 16.39
N LYS A 490 -6.95 -5.74 16.48
CA LYS A 490 -6.28 -5.30 17.70
C LYS A 490 -6.54 -3.81 17.90
N VAL A 491 -7.04 -3.40 19.04
CA VAL A 491 -7.26 -1.99 19.37
C VAL A 491 -6.10 -1.50 20.22
N ILE A 492 -5.43 -0.44 19.76
CA ILE A 492 -4.22 0.10 20.40
C ILE A 492 -4.45 1.58 20.65
N SER A 493 -4.60 1.99 21.92
CA SER A 493 -4.93 3.36 22.28
C SER A 493 -4.13 3.87 23.48
N GLY A 494 -3.87 5.18 23.52
CA GLY A 494 -3.28 5.86 24.69
C GLY A 494 -4.26 6.05 25.86
N ASP A 495 -5.55 5.76 25.66
CA ASP A 495 -6.59 5.91 26.68
C ASP A 495 -6.63 4.75 27.69
N ASN A 496 -7.41 4.94 28.77
CA ASN A 496 -7.61 3.92 29.79
C ASN A 496 -8.13 2.61 29.17
N PRO A 497 -7.54 1.43 29.51
CA PRO A 497 -7.87 0.16 28.88
C PRO A 497 -9.32 -0.26 29.02
N LEU A 498 -9.97 0.06 30.14
CA LEU A 498 -11.39 -0.23 30.36
C LEU A 498 -12.29 0.57 29.42
N THR A 499 -12.02 1.87 29.27
CA THR A 499 -12.75 2.74 28.32
C THR A 499 -12.59 2.25 26.88
N VAL A 500 -11.37 1.85 26.50
CA VAL A 500 -11.08 1.32 25.14
C VAL A 500 -11.80 -0.01 24.92
N SER A 501 -11.86 -0.88 25.94
CA SER A 501 -12.56 -2.17 25.88
C SER A 501 -14.07 -1.98 25.66
N GLU A 502 -14.71 -1.04 26.37
CA GLU A 502 -16.13 -0.77 26.20
C GLU A 502 -16.47 -0.19 24.82
N VAL A 503 -15.66 0.76 24.32
CA VAL A 503 -15.81 1.27 22.94
C VAL A 503 -15.63 0.16 21.91
N ALA A 504 -14.66 -0.73 22.11
CA ALA A 504 -14.42 -1.86 21.21
C ALA A 504 -15.58 -2.88 21.22
N LYS A 505 -16.19 -3.14 22.38
CA LYS A 505 -17.40 -3.98 22.50
C LYS A 505 -18.59 -3.37 21.76
N GLU A 506 -18.84 -2.07 21.97
CA GLU A 506 -19.93 -1.35 21.33
C GLU A 506 -19.73 -1.30 19.81
N ALA A 507 -18.47 -1.22 19.33
CA ALA A 507 -18.11 -1.33 17.92
C ALA A 507 -18.19 -2.76 17.36
N GLY A 508 -18.52 -3.78 18.16
CA GLY A 508 -18.68 -5.17 17.73
C GLY A 508 -17.38 -5.93 17.50
N ILE A 509 -16.25 -5.47 18.07
CA ILE A 509 -14.95 -6.15 17.93
C ILE A 509 -14.94 -7.42 18.82
N ALA A 510 -14.59 -8.55 18.20
CA ALA A 510 -14.54 -9.85 18.86
C ALA A 510 -13.48 -9.88 19.97
N ASN A 511 -13.77 -10.51 21.11
CA ASN A 511 -12.90 -10.63 22.29
C ASN A 511 -12.41 -9.28 22.85
N ALA A 512 -13.19 -8.22 22.72
CA ALA A 512 -12.85 -6.89 23.26
C ALA A 512 -12.77 -6.86 24.81
N ASP A 513 -13.32 -7.88 25.50
CA ASP A 513 -13.17 -8.12 26.93
C ASP A 513 -11.74 -8.52 27.35
N ARG A 514 -10.90 -8.99 26.40
CA ARG A 514 -9.50 -9.30 26.65
C ARG A 514 -8.66 -8.04 26.48
N TYR A 515 -8.55 -7.27 27.53
CA TYR A 515 -7.76 -6.03 27.53
C TYR A 515 -6.58 -6.12 28.49
N VAL A 516 -5.56 -5.30 28.24
CA VAL A 516 -4.38 -5.16 29.09
C VAL A 516 -3.95 -3.70 29.18
N ASP A 517 -3.39 -3.32 30.33
CA ASP A 517 -2.75 -2.03 30.53
C ASP A 517 -1.30 -2.10 30.03
N ALA A 518 -0.97 -1.39 28.96
CA ALA A 518 0.36 -1.41 28.38
C ALA A 518 1.43 -0.78 29.30
N ALA A 519 1.05 0.02 30.28
CA ALA A 519 1.97 0.54 31.29
C ALA A 519 2.56 -0.56 32.18
N THR A 520 1.96 -1.75 32.21
CA THR A 520 2.49 -2.92 32.96
C THR A 520 3.44 -3.79 32.15
N LEU A 521 3.61 -3.51 30.84
CA LEU A 521 4.47 -4.28 29.94
C LEU A 521 5.83 -3.58 29.82
N HIS A 522 6.87 -4.19 30.38
CA HIS A 522 8.22 -3.60 30.48
C HIS A 522 9.26 -4.23 29.56
N SER A 523 8.99 -5.43 29.03
CA SER A 523 9.93 -6.15 28.15
C SER A 523 9.30 -6.52 26.82
N ASP A 524 10.13 -6.68 25.78
CA ASP A 524 9.68 -7.10 24.46
C ASP A 524 9.07 -8.53 24.47
N ALA A 525 9.51 -9.39 25.41
CA ALA A 525 8.92 -10.71 25.60
C ALA A 525 7.50 -10.63 26.15
N GLU A 526 7.23 -9.74 27.13
CA GLU A 526 5.88 -9.50 27.64
C GLU A 526 4.96 -8.89 26.56
N ILE A 527 5.50 -8.00 25.74
CA ILE A 527 4.78 -7.44 24.59
C ILE A 527 4.42 -8.55 23.59
N ALA A 528 5.36 -9.45 23.26
CA ALA A 528 5.13 -10.53 22.32
C ALA A 528 4.05 -11.54 22.84
N ASP A 529 4.01 -11.80 24.14
CA ASP A 529 2.96 -12.60 24.76
C ASP A 529 1.62 -11.86 24.81
N ALA A 530 1.64 -10.58 25.15
CA ALA A 530 0.44 -9.75 25.22
C ALA A 530 -0.26 -9.63 23.86
N VAL A 531 0.46 -9.42 22.74
CA VAL A 531 -0.17 -9.30 21.41
C VAL A 531 -0.79 -10.62 20.95
N ALA A 532 -0.34 -11.78 21.46
CA ALA A 532 -0.95 -13.08 21.18
C ALA A 532 -2.25 -13.31 21.98
N ASN A 533 -2.35 -12.81 23.21
CA ASN A 533 -3.40 -13.15 24.16
C ASN A 533 -4.50 -12.11 24.30
N TYR A 534 -4.19 -10.83 24.07
CA TYR A 534 -5.13 -9.71 24.28
C TYR A 534 -5.57 -9.08 22.95
N THR A 535 -6.75 -8.47 22.98
CA THR A 535 -7.35 -7.77 21.82
C THR A 535 -7.26 -6.25 21.97
N VAL A 536 -7.33 -5.75 23.19
CA VAL A 536 -7.37 -4.32 23.50
C VAL A 536 -6.19 -3.93 24.37
N PHE A 537 -5.50 -2.87 23.97
CA PHE A 537 -4.33 -2.32 24.65
C PHE A 537 -4.60 -0.86 25.00
N GLY A 538 -4.61 -0.53 26.28
CA GLY A 538 -4.78 0.83 26.78
C GLY A 538 -3.51 1.41 27.38
N ARG A 539 -3.44 2.74 27.53
CA ARG A 539 -2.28 3.51 28.02
C ARG A 539 -0.99 3.24 27.23
N VAL A 540 -1.14 3.00 25.94
CA VAL A 540 -0.01 2.67 25.04
C VAL A 540 0.75 3.95 24.69
N THR A 541 2.09 3.91 24.84
CA THR A 541 2.98 4.97 24.37
C THR A 541 3.25 4.84 22.86
N PRO A 542 3.70 5.91 22.17
CA PRO A 542 4.05 5.84 20.75
C PRO A 542 5.10 4.77 20.44
N ASP A 543 6.14 4.62 21.28
CA ASP A 543 7.16 3.57 21.12
C ASP A 543 6.57 2.16 21.29
N GLN A 544 5.67 1.97 22.26
CA GLN A 544 4.99 0.69 22.44
C GLN A 544 4.08 0.35 21.27
N LYS A 545 3.39 1.33 20.62
CA LYS A 545 2.62 1.09 19.39
C LYS A 545 3.47 0.47 18.30
N ARG A 546 4.68 0.99 18.12
CA ARG A 546 5.69 0.46 17.21
C ARG A 546 6.08 -0.98 17.54
N LYS A 547 6.41 -1.23 18.82
CA LYS A 547 6.81 -2.55 19.31
C LYS A 547 5.72 -3.61 19.15
N PHE A 548 4.44 -3.24 19.32
CA PHE A 548 3.31 -4.15 19.07
C PHE A 548 3.22 -4.56 17.61
N VAL A 549 3.41 -3.61 16.68
CA VAL A 549 3.44 -3.92 15.25
C VAL A 549 4.60 -4.87 14.92
N HIS A 550 5.81 -4.63 15.45
CA HIS A 550 6.96 -5.51 15.26
C HIS A 550 6.71 -6.91 15.82
N ALA A 551 6.22 -7.02 17.06
CA ALA A 551 5.94 -8.32 17.69
C ALA A 551 4.92 -9.15 16.89
N LEU A 552 3.90 -8.53 16.30
CA LEU A 552 2.95 -9.21 15.43
C LEU A 552 3.62 -9.68 14.11
N LYS A 553 4.50 -8.87 13.52
CA LYS A 553 5.25 -9.23 12.30
C LYS A 553 6.23 -10.36 12.56
N ASP A 554 6.92 -10.37 13.71
CA ASP A 554 7.83 -11.45 14.12
C ASP A 554 7.08 -12.77 14.34
N GLN A 555 5.80 -12.73 14.70
CA GLN A 555 4.92 -13.90 14.72
C GLN A 555 4.43 -14.34 13.32
N GLY A 556 4.96 -13.75 12.25
CA GLY A 556 4.60 -14.08 10.86
C GLY A 556 3.25 -13.53 10.40
N LYS A 557 2.70 -12.56 11.10
CA LYS A 557 1.45 -11.88 10.71
C LYS A 557 1.74 -10.79 9.67
N THR A 558 0.78 -10.56 8.76
CA THR A 558 0.77 -9.39 7.87
C THR A 558 -0.12 -8.33 8.52
N VAL A 559 0.49 -7.25 8.96
CA VAL A 559 -0.12 -6.25 9.83
C VAL A 559 -0.53 -5.01 9.03
N ALA A 560 -1.82 -4.64 9.11
CA ALA A 560 -2.27 -3.30 8.74
C ALA A 560 -2.42 -2.45 10.01
N MET A 561 -2.01 -1.18 9.95
CA MET A 561 -2.18 -0.21 11.03
C MET A 561 -3.01 0.96 10.54
N THR A 562 -4.02 1.37 11.33
CA THR A 562 -4.75 2.62 11.12
C THR A 562 -4.43 3.58 12.24
N GLY A 563 -4.26 4.86 11.91
CA GLY A 563 -4.03 5.92 12.88
C GLY A 563 -4.28 7.28 12.26
N ASP A 564 -4.58 8.28 13.08
CA ASP A 564 -4.86 9.66 12.67
C ASP A 564 -3.98 10.69 13.41
N GLY A 565 -3.24 10.29 14.44
CA GLY A 565 -2.41 11.15 15.26
C GLY A 565 -0.92 11.12 14.88
N VAL A 566 -0.18 12.13 15.34
CA VAL A 566 1.29 12.18 15.25
C VAL A 566 1.92 10.99 15.99
N ASN A 567 1.31 10.54 17.07
CA ASN A 567 1.75 9.41 17.90
C ASN A 567 1.71 8.05 17.20
N ASP A 568 1.01 7.97 16.05
CA ASP A 568 0.88 6.75 15.27
C ASP A 568 1.93 6.63 14.16
N VAL A 569 2.64 7.70 13.84
CA VAL A 569 3.51 7.80 12.65
C VAL A 569 4.55 6.68 12.60
N LEU A 570 5.21 6.36 13.72
CA LEU A 570 6.21 5.29 13.77
C LEU A 570 5.58 3.91 13.53
N ALA A 571 4.44 3.64 14.15
CA ALA A 571 3.70 2.39 13.96
C ALA A 571 3.14 2.26 12.54
N LEU A 572 2.66 3.36 11.95
CA LEU A 572 2.19 3.42 10.55
C LEU A 572 3.32 3.09 9.57
N LYS A 573 4.55 3.60 9.79
CA LYS A 573 5.71 3.30 8.93
C LYS A 573 6.20 1.86 9.06
N ASP A 574 6.14 1.28 10.25
CA ASP A 574 6.62 -0.07 10.51
C ASP A 574 5.59 -1.16 10.12
N ALA A 575 4.33 -0.81 9.96
CA ALA A 575 3.30 -1.74 9.49
C ALA A 575 3.54 -2.17 8.02
N ASP A 576 3.07 -3.38 7.67
CA ASP A 576 3.12 -3.84 6.28
C ASP A 576 2.22 -3.01 5.37
N CYS A 577 1.10 -2.53 5.90
CA CYS A 577 0.24 -1.54 5.26
C CYS A 577 -0.28 -0.53 6.27
N SER A 578 -0.21 0.75 5.95
CA SER A 578 -0.70 1.85 6.77
C SER A 578 -1.85 2.59 6.11
N VAL A 579 -2.84 2.95 6.95
CA VAL A 579 -4.06 3.65 6.52
C VAL A 579 -4.30 4.85 7.41
N ALA A 580 -4.47 6.04 6.83
CA ALA A 580 -4.85 7.24 7.56
C ALA A 580 -6.21 7.80 7.12
N MET A 581 -6.85 8.52 8.03
CA MET A 581 -8.00 9.35 7.73
C MET A 581 -7.53 10.72 7.27
N ALA A 582 -8.16 11.31 6.25
CA ALA A 582 -7.79 12.66 5.79
C ALA A 582 -8.08 13.76 6.84
N SER A 583 -8.95 13.50 7.83
CA SER A 583 -9.17 14.36 8.99
C SER A 583 -8.10 14.26 10.07
N GLY A 584 -7.16 13.32 9.94
CA GLY A 584 -6.04 13.14 10.86
C GLY A 584 -4.96 14.21 10.68
N SER A 585 -3.89 14.09 11.46
CA SER A 585 -2.72 14.97 11.35
C SER A 585 -2.04 14.82 9.99
N ASP A 586 -1.46 15.91 9.47
CA ASP A 586 -0.68 15.88 8.22
C ASP A 586 0.43 14.82 8.28
N ALA A 587 1.01 14.62 9.45
CA ALA A 587 2.00 13.62 9.75
C ALA A 587 1.52 12.18 9.47
N ALA A 588 0.36 11.82 10.01
CA ALA A 588 -0.22 10.49 9.82
C ALA A 588 -0.62 10.27 8.35
N VAL A 589 -1.21 11.30 7.72
CA VAL A 589 -1.60 11.26 6.31
C VAL A 589 -0.38 11.03 5.40
N GLN A 590 0.72 11.72 5.62
CA GLN A 590 1.92 11.59 4.80
C GLN A 590 2.72 10.31 5.08
N ALA A 591 2.71 9.83 6.32
CA ALA A 591 3.36 8.57 6.69
C ALA A 591 2.63 7.34 6.13
N SER A 592 1.34 7.48 5.78
CA SER A 592 0.49 6.36 5.40
C SER A 592 0.56 6.04 3.91
N GLN A 593 0.43 4.76 3.58
CA GLN A 593 0.39 4.25 2.21
C GLN A 593 -0.99 4.43 1.57
N VAL A 594 -2.04 4.45 2.39
CA VAL A 594 -3.44 4.58 1.97
C VAL A 594 -4.10 5.70 2.77
N VAL A 595 -4.80 6.61 2.11
CA VAL A 595 -5.54 7.70 2.76
C VAL A 595 -7.01 7.67 2.37
N LEU A 596 -7.90 7.68 3.36
CA LEU A 596 -9.33 7.76 3.18
C LEU A 596 -9.76 9.25 3.13
N LEU A 597 -9.93 9.80 1.91
CA LEU A 597 -10.10 11.24 1.67
C LEU A 597 -11.36 11.83 2.32
N GLU A 598 -12.43 11.06 2.49
CA GLU A 598 -13.64 11.47 3.19
C GLU A 598 -13.65 11.01 4.66
N SER A 599 -12.51 10.50 5.17
CA SER A 599 -12.39 9.93 6.51
C SER A 599 -13.45 8.87 6.83
N ASN A 600 -13.94 8.17 5.79
CA ASN A 600 -14.98 7.16 5.90
C ASN A 600 -14.37 5.76 6.00
N PHE A 601 -14.38 5.20 7.21
CA PHE A 601 -13.84 3.86 7.49
C PHE A 601 -14.61 2.72 6.79
N ALA A 602 -15.88 2.94 6.40
CA ALA A 602 -16.67 1.96 5.64
C ALA A 602 -16.08 1.63 4.25
N CYS A 603 -15.12 2.43 3.75
CA CYS A 603 -14.43 2.12 2.50
C CYS A 603 -13.42 0.96 2.63
N MET A 604 -12.96 0.63 3.85
CA MET A 604 -11.91 -0.38 4.08
C MET A 604 -12.25 -1.77 3.54
N PRO A 605 -13.46 -2.34 3.71
CA PRO A 605 -13.86 -3.57 3.04
C PRO A 605 -13.67 -3.54 1.53
N SER A 606 -14.02 -2.43 0.88
CA SER A 606 -13.86 -2.23 -0.56
C SER A 606 -12.39 -2.23 -0.99
N VAL A 607 -11.51 -1.62 -0.18
CA VAL A 607 -10.05 -1.58 -0.43
C VAL A 607 -9.45 -2.98 -0.39
N VAL A 608 -9.79 -3.76 0.65
CA VAL A 608 -9.33 -5.15 0.80
C VAL A 608 -9.86 -6.04 -0.34
N MET A 609 -11.16 -5.90 -0.69
CA MET A 609 -11.75 -6.66 -1.80
C MET A 609 -11.13 -6.32 -3.14
N GLU A 610 -10.79 -5.05 -3.38
CA GLU A 610 -10.11 -4.63 -4.61
C GLU A 610 -8.71 -5.25 -4.69
N GLY A 611 -7.95 -5.25 -3.59
CA GLY A 611 -6.65 -5.91 -3.51
C GLY A 611 -6.74 -7.40 -3.81
N ARG A 612 -7.69 -8.12 -3.20
CA ARG A 612 -7.93 -9.55 -3.46
C ARG A 612 -8.29 -9.82 -4.92
N ARG A 613 -9.12 -8.96 -5.50
CA ARG A 613 -9.50 -9.05 -6.91
C ARG A 613 -8.28 -8.96 -7.81
N VAL A 614 -7.40 -7.99 -7.58
CA VAL A 614 -6.18 -7.79 -8.39
C VAL A 614 -5.27 -9.00 -8.28
N VAL A 615 -4.87 -9.38 -7.07
CA VAL A 615 -3.91 -10.46 -6.86
C VAL A 615 -4.44 -11.81 -7.39
N ASN A 616 -5.70 -12.16 -7.10
CA ASN A 616 -6.31 -13.41 -7.56
C ASN A 616 -6.46 -13.45 -9.09
N ASN A 617 -6.83 -12.32 -9.72
CA ASN A 617 -6.99 -12.29 -11.17
C ASN A 617 -5.64 -12.32 -11.88
N ILE A 618 -4.63 -11.62 -11.36
CA ILE A 618 -3.25 -11.72 -11.89
C ILE A 618 -2.74 -13.15 -11.72
N GLN A 619 -2.95 -13.79 -10.56
CA GLN A 619 -2.56 -15.18 -10.32
C GLN A 619 -3.25 -16.16 -11.28
N ARG A 620 -4.54 -15.94 -11.56
CA ARG A 620 -5.33 -16.73 -12.52
C ARG A 620 -4.80 -16.57 -13.94
N SER A 621 -4.58 -15.35 -14.39
CA SER A 621 -4.03 -15.07 -15.72
C SER A 621 -2.58 -15.53 -15.85
N ALA A 622 -1.75 -15.31 -14.83
CA ALA A 622 -0.36 -15.79 -14.78
C ALA A 622 -0.28 -17.31 -14.96
N SER A 623 -1.23 -18.07 -14.41
CA SER A 623 -1.26 -19.52 -14.60
C SER A 623 -1.50 -19.92 -16.06
N LEU A 624 -2.32 -19.17 -16.84
CA LEU A 624 -2.48 -19.41 -18.29
C LEU A 624 -1.17 -19.18 -19.07
N PHE A 625 -0.48 -18.07 -18.78
CA PHE A 625 0.81 -17.80 -19.41
C PHE A 625 1.85 -18.88 -19.10
N LEU A 626 1.89 -19.31 -17.83
CA LEU A 626 2.87 -20.28 -17.39
C LEU A 626 2.66 -21.69 -17.97
N VAL A 627 1.42 -22.09 -18.30
CA VAL A 627 1.13 -23.36 -19.00
C VAL A 627 1.92 -23.40 -20.32
N LYS A 628 1.81 -22.35 -21.15
CA LYS A 628 2.54 -22.27 -22.43
C LYS A 628 4.06 -22.33 -22.22
N ASN A 629 4.56 -21.62 -21.21
CA ASN A 629 6.00 -21.56 -20.96
C ASN A 629 6.55 -22.91 -20.49
N ILE A 630 5.85 -23.61 -19.59
CA ILE A 630 6.19 -24.97 -19.12
C ILE A 630 6.16 -25.92 -20.32
N PHE A 631 5.10 -25.87 -21.12
CA PHE A 631 4.98 -26.68 -22.32
C PHE A 631 6.16 -26.48 -23.27
N SER A 632 6.42 -25.23 -23.69
CA SER A 632 7.48 -24.94 -24.67
C SER A 632 8.87 -25.29 -24.14
N PHE A 633 9.14 -25.04 -22.84
CA PHE A 633 10.39 -25.39 -22.20
C PHE A 633 10.61 -26.92 -22.18
N LEU A 634 9.64 -27.67 -21.70
CA LEU A 634 9.73 -29.12 -21.60
C LEU A 634 9.71 -29.81 -22.99
N LEU A 635 8.92 -29.28 -23.94
CA LEU A 635 8.92 -29.81 -25.31
C LEU A 635 10.24 -29.55 -26.02
N SER A 636 10.87 -28.37 -25.73
CA SER A 636 12.23 -28.08 -26.25
C SER A 636 13.25 -29.09 -25.70
N LEU A 637 13.20 -29.38 -24.41
CA LEU A 637 14.07 -30.37 -23.77
C LEU A 637 13.80 -31.79 -24.33
N PHE A 638 12.53 -32.15 -24.50
CA PHE A 638 12.10 -33.40 -25.13
C PHE A 638 12.62 -33.53 -26.55
N SER A 639 12.52 -32.46 -27.34
CA SER A 639 13.05 -32.42 -28.70
C SER A 639 14.55 -32.62 -28.73
N VAL A 640 15.31 -32.01 -27.81
CA VAL A 640 16.77 -32.17 -27.70
C VAL A 640 17.12 -33.64 -27.34
N VAL A 641 16.46 -34.21 -26.34
CA VAL A 641 16.76 -35.59 -25.87
C VAL A 641 16.47 -36.63 -26.96
N LEU A 642 15.36 -36.49 -27.68
CA LEU A 642 14.98 -37.47 -28.72
C LEU A 642 15.50 -37.14 -30.12
N MET A 643 16.37 -36.12 -30.24
CA MET A 643 16.91 -35.68 -31.52
C MET A 643 15.81 -35.39 -32.55
N ILE A 644 14.74 -34.68 -32.11
CA ILE A 644 13.59 -34.34 -32.97
C ILE A 644 13.57 -32.83 -33.15
N THR A 645 13.32 -32.37 -34.39
CA THR A 645 13.09 -30.93 -34.62
C THR A 645 11.84 -30.46 -33.92
N TYR A 646 11.87 -29.27 -33.29
CA TYR A 646 10.71 -28.73 -32.60
C TYR A 646 9.50 -28.65 -33.53
N PRO A 647 8.34 -29.27 -33.18
CA PRO A 647 7.28 -29.63 -34.14
C PRO A 647 6.32 -28.49 -34.51
N MET A 648 6.59 -27.26 -34.15
CA MET A 648 5.65 -26.14 -34.33
C MET A 648 6.30 -24.95 -35.03
N GLU A 649 5.45 -24.12 -35.66
CA GLU A 649 5.83 -22.85 -36.26
C GLU A 649 5.44 -21.64 -35.36
N PRO A 650 6.16 -20.48 -35.46
CA PRO A 650 5.87 -19.29 -34.69
C PRO A 650 4.42 -18.75 -34.85
N SER A 651 3.87 -18.84 -36.06
CA SER A 651 2.49 -18.42 -36.37
C SER A 651 1.43 -19.27 -35.63
N GLN A 652 1.70 -20.57 -35.46
CA GLN A 652 0.85 -21.48 -34.68
C GLN A 652 0.87 -21.14 -33.18
N ILE A 653 2.07 -20.87 -32.63
CA ILE A 653 2.23 -20.41 -31.25
C ILE A 653 1.48 -19.09 -31.02
N SER A 654 1.52 -18.19 -32.02
CA SER A 654 0.79 -16.91 -31.95
C SER A 654 -0.72 -17.12 -31.92
N LEU A 655 -1.26 -18.05 -32.72
CA LEU A 655 -2.70 -18.38 -32.70
C LEU A 655 -3.15 -18.90 -31.35
N ILE A 656 -2.40 -19.85 -30.78
CA ILE A 656 -2.68 -20.41 -29.45
C ILE A 656 -2.61 -19.32 -28.39
N SER A 657 -1.53 -18.54 -28.37
CA SER A 657 -1.31 -17.47 -27.37
C SER A 657 -2.41 -16.41 -27.43
N MET A 658 -2.88 -16.03 -28.60
CA MET A 658 -3.90 -15.00 -28.76
C MET A 658 -5.26 -15.44 -28.17
N PHE A 659 -5.75 -16.63 -28.51
CA PHE A 659 -7.10 -17.07 -28.19
C PHE A 659 -7.23 -17.83 -26.86
N THR A 660 -6.17 -18.49 -26.37
CA THR A 660 -6.24 -19.25 -25.13
C THR A 660 -5.61 -18.52 -23.96
N ILE A 661 -4.79 -17.46 -24.18
CA ILE A 661 -4.01 -16.79 -23.15
C ILE A 661 -4.23 -15.28 -23.15
N GLY A 662 -3.84 -14.57 -24.21
CA GLY A 662 -3.76 -13.11 -24.25
C GLY A 662 -5.14 -12.44 -24.12
N VAL A 663 -6.01 -12.68 -25.09
CA VAL A 663 -7.37 -12.10 -25.09
C VAL A 663 -8.17 -12.49 -23.86
N PRO A 664 -8.31 -13.80 -23.50
CA PRO A 664 -9.08 -14.17 -22.33
C PRO A 664 -8.42 -13.72 -21.02
N GLY A 665 -7.10 -13.76 -20.92
CA GLY A 665 -6.35 -13.28 -19.76
C GLY A 665 -6.61 -11.80 -19.46
N PHE A 666 -6.62 -10.97 -20.49
CA PHE A 666 -6.93 -9.55 -20.38
C PHE A 666 -8.35 -9.31 -19.85
N PHE A 667 -9.38 -9.92 -20.46
CA PHE A 667 -10.76 -9.72 -20.04
C PHE A 667 -11.05 -10.30 -18.65
N LEU A 668 -10.49 -11.45 -18.31
CA LEU A 668 -10.68 -12.09 -17.01
C LEU A 668 -9.97 -11.34 -15.86
N ALA A 669 -8.95 -10.53 -16.14
CA ALA A 669 -8.26 -9.73 -15.14
C ALA A 669 -9.18 -8.68 -14.47
N PHE A 670 -10.25 -8.25 -15.13
CA PHE A 670 -11.18 -7.25 -14.60
C PHE A 670 -12.38 -7.81 -13.85
N GLN A 671 -12.51 -9.13 -13.75
CA GLN A 671 -13.63 -9.78 -13.09
C GLN A 671 -13.56 -9.63 -11.56
N PRO A 672 -14.71 -9.53 -10.86
CA PRO A 672 -14.73 -9.56 -9.41
C PRO A 672 -14.25 -10.92 -8.90
N ASN A 673 -13.36 -10.89 -7.93
CA ASN A 673 -12.88 -12.08 -7.22
C ASN A 673 -12.64 -11.71 -5.75
N LYS A 674 -13.36 -12.39 -4.84
CA LYS A 674 -13.35 -12.13 -3.40
C LYS A 674 -12.62 -13.22 -2.61
N GLU A 675 -12.04 -14.23 -3.28
CA GLU A 675 -11.37 -15.34 -2.61
C GLU A 675 -10.20 -14.86 -1.77
N ARG A 676 -10.01 -15.46 -0.58
CA ARG A 676 -8.86 -15.17 0.28
C ARG A 676 -7.57 -15.63 -0.38
N ILE A 677 -6.55 -14.79 -0.32
CA ILE A 677 -5.21 -15.11 -0.82
C ILE A 677 -4.52 -16.00 0.23
N GLN A 678 -4.01 -17.14 -0.22
CA GLN A 678 -3.27 -18.09 0.62
C GLN A 678 -1.95 -18.46 -0.04
N GLY A 679 -0.88 -18.49 0.75
CA GLY A 679 0.45 -18.92 0.29
C GLY A 679 1.14 -17.96 -0.66
N HIS A 680 2.29 -18.38 -1.19
CA HIS A 680 3.12 -17.57 -2.08
C HIS A 680 2.58 -17.52 -3.50
N PHE A 681 2.66 -16.34 -4.13
CA PHE A 681 2.14 -16.08 -5.47
C PHE A 681 2.70 -17.08 -6.52
N LEU A 682 4.03 -17.17 -6.62
CA LEU A 682 4.69 -18.01 -7.65
C LEU A 682 4.39 -19.50 -7.49
N THR A 683 4.40 -20.00 -6.25
CA THR A 683 4.09 -21.41 -5.95
C THR A 683 2.67 -21.75 -6.38
N ASN A 684 1.71 -20.89 -6.10
CA ASN A 684 0.31 -21.10 -6.46
C ASN A 684 0.11 -21.08 -7.99
N VAL A 685 0.77 -20.14 -8.69
CA VAL A 685 0.72 -20.04 -10.15
C VAL A 685 1.33 -21.30 -10.79
N PHE A 686 2.51 -21.71 -10.31
CA PHE A 686 3.21 -22.88 -10.82
C PHE A 686 2.40 -24.17 -10.63
N LEU A 687 1.90 -24.43 -9.41
CA LEU A 687 1.12 -25.63 -9.10
C LEU A 687 -0.21 -25.70 -9.87
N LYS A 688 -0.80 -24.56 -10.22
CA LYS A 688 -2.00 -24.51 -11.08
C LYS A 688 -1.68 -24.78 -12.56
N ALA A 689 -0.51 -24.31 -13.03
CA ALA A 689 -0.11 -24.45 -14.44
C ALA A 689 0.53 -25.80 -14.77
N LEU A 690 1.24 -26.41 -13.80
CA LEU A 690 2.05 -27.61 -14.02
C LEU A 690 1.26 -28.81 -14.58
N PRO A 691 0.05 -29.19 -14.08
CA PRO A 691 -0.68 -30.33 -14.65
C PRO A 691 -1.01 -30.14 -16.12
N ALA A 692 -1.36 -28.91 -16.49
CA ALA A 692 -1.72 -28.56 -17.86
C ALA A 692 -0.52 -28.59 -18.80
N GLY A 693 0.59 -27.94 -18.41
CA GLY A 693 1.82 -27.94 -19.19
C GLY A 693 2.40 -29.35 -19.39
N LEU A 694 2.32 -30.21 -18.35
CA LEU A 694 2.70 -31.61 -18.46
C LEU A 694 1.77 -32.41 -19.40
N THR A 695 0.46 -32.14 -19.35
CA THR A 695 -0.50 -32.79 -20.27
C THR A 695 -0.16 -32.43 -21.72
N ASP A 696 0.10 -31.14 -21.99
CA ASP A 696 0.49 -30.66 -23.31
C ASP A 696 1.76 -31.36 -23.83
N VAL A 697 2.80 -31.46 -22.98
CA VAL A 697 4.06 -32.14 -23.37
C VAL A 697 3.85 -33.64 -23.65
N LEU A 698 3.09 -34.32 -22.79
CA LEU A 698 2.83 -35.77 -22.96
C LEU A 698 2.00 -36.05 -24.22
N MET A 699 0.96 -35.24 -24.45
CA MET A 699 0.07 -35.47 -25.59
C MET A 699 0.72 -35.10 -26.91
N VAL A 700 1.36 -33.94 -26.99
CA VAL A 700 2.09 -33.49 -28.19
C VAL A 700 3.35 -34.36 -28.43
N GLY A 701 4.09 -34.68 -27.38
CA GLY A 701 5.25 -35.53 -27.46
C GLY A 701 4.90 -36.94 -27.97
N ALA A 702 3.83 -37.54 -27.45
CA ALA A 702 3.33 -38.81 -27.94
C ALA A 702 2.87 -38.70 -29.40
N LEU A 703 2.08 -37.69 -29.76
CA LEU A 703 1.65 -37.43 -31.14
C LEU A 703 2.86 -37.35 -32.11
N VAL A 704 3.92 -36.65 -31.73
CA VAL A 704 5.13 -36.52 -32.57
C VAL A 704 5.87 -37.86 -32.72
N VAL A 705 6.06 -38.61 -31.63
CA VAL A 705 6.73 -39.93 -31.67
C VAL A 705 5.92 -40.92 -32.52
N PHE A 706 4.63 -41.06 -32.27
CA PHE A 706 3.76 -41.95 -33.06
C PHE A 706 3.65 -41.48 -34.52
N GLY A 707 3.52 -40.15 -34.75
CA GLY A 707 3.50 -39.61 -36.11
C GLY A 707 4.72 -39.97 -36.91
N LYS A 708 5.94 -39.85 -36.32
CA LYS A 708 7.18 -40.31 -36.96
C LYS A 708 7.19 -41.81 -37.21
N THR A 709 6.72 -42.61 -36.23
CA THR A 709 6.70 -44.08 -36.36
C THR A 709 5.77 -44.55 -37.48
N PHE A 710 4.68 -43.80 -37.73
CA PHE A 710 3.73 -44.13 -38.83
C PHE A 710 3.98 -43.37 -40.11
N ASP A 711 5.15 -42.75 -40.28
CA ASP A 711 5.55 -41.97 -41.45
C ASP A 711 4.56 -40.87 -41.86
N VAL A 712 4.02 -40.16 -40.85
CA VAL A 712 3.18 -38.99 -41.05
C VAL A 712 4.02 -37.76 -41.39
N ASN A 713 3.54 -36.95 -42.32
CA ASN A 713 4.26 -35.77 -42.78
C ASN A 713 4.43 -34.77 -41.63
N THR A 714 5.57 -34.09 -41.53
CA THR A 714 5.89 -33.13 -40.48
C THR A 714 4.93 -31.95 -40.42
N THR A 715 4.39 -31.49 -41.56
CA THR A 715 3.37 -30.43 -41.62
C THR A 715 2.04 -30.87 -41.01
N ASP A 716 1.64 -32.14 -41.23
CA ASP A 716 0.43 -32.73 -40.67
C ASP A 716 0.55 -32.84 -39.12
N ILE A 717 1.71 -33.32 -38.65
CA ILE A 717 2.05 -33.42 -37.22
C ILE A 717 1.99 -32.05 -36.56
N SER A 718 2.55 -31.01 -37.19
CA SER A 718 2.56 -29.65 -36.71
C SER A 718 1.12 -29.09 -36.59
N THR A 719 0.27 -29.33 -37.59
CA THR A 719 -1.15 -28.95 -37.55
C THR A 719 -1.90 -29.68 -36.45
N ALA A 720 -1.72 -31.01 -36.34
CA ALA A 720 -2.36 -31.83 -35.31
C ALA A 720 -1.94 -31.41 -33.89
N ALA A 721 -0.64 -31.14 -33.69
CA ALA A 721 -0.11 -30.62 -32.42
C ALA A 721 -0.74 -29.26 -32.03
N THR A 722 -0.88 -28.36 -33.01
CA THR A 722 -1.54 -27.06 -32.80
C THR A 722 -2.99 -27.23 -32.40
N MET A 723 -3.75 -28.08 -33.05
CA MET A 723 -5.15 -28.35 -32.74
C MET A 723 -5.30 -29.01 -31.36
N LEU A 724 -4.38 -29.91 -30.98
CA LEU A 724 -4.38 -30.56 -29.70
C LEU A 724 -4.12 -29.56 -28.56
N LEU A 725 -3.14 -28.67 -28.72
CA LEU A 725 -2.87 -27.59 -27.77
C LEU A 725 -4.03 -26.59 -27.63
N LEU A 726 -4.74 -26.28 -28.72
CA LEU A 726 -5.94 -25.47 -28.66
C LEU A 726 -7.05 -26.16 -27.84
N ILE A 727 -7.25 -27.46 -27.99
CA ILE A 727 -8.21 -28.24 -27.19
C ILE A 727 -7.87 -28.15 -25.71
N VAL A 728 -6.61 -28.47 -25.36
CA VAL A 728 -6.14 -28.37 -23.96
C VAL A 728 -6.31 -26.96 -23.45
N GLY A 729 -5.88 -25.95 -24.22
CA GLY A 729 -5.99 -24.53 -23.87
C GLY A 729 -7.42 -24.08 -23.58
N PHE A 730 -8.39 -24.47 -24.39
CA PHE A 730 -9.81 -24.17 -24.18
C PHE A 730 -10.43 -24.94 -23.00
N ILE A 731 -9.98 -26.18 -22.72
CA ILE A 731 -10.39 -26.93 -21.51
C ILE A 731 -9.89 -26.21 -20.25
N ILE A 732 -8.63 -25.77 -20.25
CA ILE A 732 -8.05 -25.01 -19.14
C ILE A 732 -8.76 -23.68 -18.96
N LEU A 733 -8.97 -22.93 -20.04
CA LEU A 733 -9.68 -21.66 -20.04
C LEU A 733 -11.10 -21.83 -19.48
N PHE A 734 -11.83 -22.89 -19.88
CA PHE A 734 -13.14 -23.21 -19.32
C PHE A 734 -13.09 -23.47 -17.81
N ASN A 735 -12.09 -24.23 -17.33
CA ASN A 735 -11.90 -24.49 -15.90
C ASN A 735 -11.58 -23.22 -15.12
N ILE A 736 -10.83 -22.29 -15.70
CA ILE A 736 -10.52 -20.99 -15.13
C ILE A 736 -11.76 -20.07 -15.10
N CYS A 737 -12.68 -20.21 -16.06
CA CYS A 737 -13.92 -19.46 -16.10
C CYS A 737 -14.96 -19.92 -15.04
N LYS A 738 -14.73 -21.06 -14.35
CA LYS A 738 -15.63 -21.52 -13.28
C LYS A 738 -15.52 -20.63 -12.01
N PRO A 739 -16.64 -20.33 -11.31
CA PRO A 739 -18.03 -20.54 -11.74
C PRO A 739 -18.38 -19.67 -12.95
N VAL A 740 -19.05 -20.27 -13.94
CA VAL A 740 -19.37 -19.60 -15.21
C VAL A 740 -20.47 -18.55 -14.97
N ASN A 741 -20.21 -17.31 -15.38
CA ASN A 741 -21.22 -16.25 -15.52
C ASN A 741 -21.34 -15.84 -16.99
N ILE A 742 -22.33 -15.02 -17.33
CA ILE A 742 -22.60 -14.59 -18.72
C ILE A 742 -21.33 -13.99 -19.35
N PHE A 743 -20.64 -13.10 -18.66
CA PHE A 743 -19.43 -12.47 -19.19
C PHE A 743 -18.30 -13.49 -19.46
N ARG A 744 -18.03 -14.39 -18.51
CA ARG A 744 -17.00 -15.44 -18.68
C ARG A 744 -17.37 -16.41 -19.80
N GLY A 745 -18.67 -16.72 -19.94
CA GLY A 745 -19.19 -17.51 -21.04
C GLY A 745 -19.00 -16.84 -22.40
N VAL A 746 -19.27 -15.53 -22.48
CA VAL A 746 -19.05 -14.72 -23.71
C VAL A 746 -17.55 -14.66 -24.06
N VAL A 747 -16.67 -14.46 -23.09
CA VAL A 747 -15.22 -14.45 -23.34
C VAL A 747 -14.75 -15.81 -23.85
N TRP A 748 -15.13 -16.91 -23.18
CA TRP A 748 -14.75 -18.26 -23.62
C TRP A 748 -15.31 -18.59 -24.99
N GLY A 749 -16.61 -18.39 -25.22
CA GLY A 749 -17.27 -18.68 -26.52
C GLY A 749 -16.77 -17.76 -27.62
N GLY A 750 -16.53 -16.48 -27.35
CA GLY A 750 -15.99 -15.52 -28.32
C GLY A 750 -14.57 -15.88 -28.75
N CYS A 751 -13.71 -16.28 -27.82
CA CYS A 751 -12.36 -16.76 -28.13
C CYS A 751 -12.39 -18.05 -28.96
N LEU A 752 -13.27 -19.02 -28.60
CA LEU A 752 -13.42 -20.25 -29.36
C LEU A 752 -13.91 -19.96 -30.77
N THR A 753 -14.95 -19.16 -30.94
CA THR A 753 -15.50 -18.79 -32.25
C THR A 753 -14.46 -18.04 -33.08
N GLY A 754 -13.75 -17.06 -32.50
CA GLY A 754 -12.68 -16.31 -33.16
C GLY A 754 -11.54 -17.21 -33.62
N CYS A 755 -11.14 -18.18 -32.79
CA CYS A 755 -10.12 -19.17 -33.15
C CYS A 755 -10.58 -20.05 -34.34
N ILE A 756 -11.81 -20.57 -34.32
CA ILE A 756 -12.38 -21.38 -35.41
C ILE A 756 -12.43 -20.55 -36.70
N LEU A 757 -12.88 -19.29 -36.65
CA LEU A 757 -12.91 -18.41 -37.81
C LEU A 757 -11.50 -18.17 -38.39
N CYS A 758 -10.48 -17.96 -37.56
CA CYS A 758 -9.10 -17.83 -37.98
C CYS A 758 -8.59 -19.11 -38.66
N ILE A 759 -8.93 -20.29 -38.16
CA ILE A 759 -8.54 -21.57 -38.75
C ILE A 759 -9.21 -21.77 -40.13
N ILE A 760 -10.47 -21.37 -40.31
CA ILE A 760 -11.23 -21.54 -41.57
C ILE A 760 -10.79 -20.52 -42.61
N PHE A 761 -10.72 -19.22 -42.23
CA PHE A 761 -10.49 -18.13 -43.19
C PHE A 761 -9.02 -17.76 -43.41
N LEU A 762 -8.15 -18.05 -42.42
CA LEU A 762 -6.73 -17.66 -42.44
C LEU A 762 -5.76 -18.87 -42.26
N PRO A 763 -6.04 -20.08 -42.81
CA PRO A 763 -5.21 -21.26 -42.56
C PRO A 763 -3.77 -21.08 -43.02
N LYS A 764 -3.57 -20.39 -44.17
CA LYS A 764 -2.23 -20.10 -44.70
C LYS A 764 -1.42 -19.18 -43.78
N LEU A 765 -2.06 -18.22 -43.09
CA LEU A 765 -1.38 -17.31 -42.18
C LEU A 765 -0.85 -18.05 -40.94
N PHE A 766 -1.62 -18.97 -40.41
CA PHE A 766 -1.29 -19.73 -39.20
C PHE A 766 -0.67 -21.09 -39.47
N ALA A 767 -0.21 -21.33 -40.68
CA ALA A 767 0.42 -22.59 -41.13
C ALA A 767 -0.43 -23.83 -40.79
N ILE A 768 -1.73 -23.73 -40.96
CA ILE A 768 -2.67 -24.85 -40.79
C ILE A 768 -2.85 -25.51 -42.15
N THR A 769 -2.57 -26.82 -42.25
CA THR A 769 -2.70 -27.63 -43.46
C THR A 769 -3.75 -28.72 -43.26
N GLY A 770 -4.21 -29.31 -44.36
CA GLY A 770 -5.01 -30.52 -44.31
C GLY A 770 -4.22 -31.68 -43.70
N MET A 771 -4.88 -32.52 -42.91
CA MET A 771 -4.26 -33.67 -42.28
C MET A 771 -4.57 -34.97 -43.03
N SER A 772 -3.57 -35.85 -43.17
CA SER A 772 -3.77 -37.21 -43.71
C SER A 772 -4.65 -38.04 -42.75
N THR A 773 -5.29 -39.09 -43.29
CA THR A 773 -6.14 -39.97 -42.48
C THR A 773 -5.43 -40.58 -41.30
N LYS A 774 -4.15 -40.95 -41.44
CA LYS A 774 -3.30 -41.46 -40.37
C LYS A 774 -3.15 -40.40 -39.24
N CYS A 775 -2.89 -39.17 -39.64
CA CYS A 775 -2.73 -38.07 -38.71
C CYS A 775 -4.04 -37.76 -37.96
N ILE A 776 -5.19 -37.75 -38.66
CA ILE A 776 -6.50 -37.54 -38.07
C ILE A 776 -6.82 -38.61 -37.02
N MET A 777 -6.52 -39.89 -37.30
CA MET A 777 -6.70 -40.98 -36.32
C MET A 777 -5.87 -40.77 -35.08
N LEU A 778 -4.59 -40.43 -35.20
CA LEU A 778 -3.72 -40.13 -34.06
C LEU A 778 -4.25 -38.90 -33.28
N PHE A 779 -4.63 -37.85 -33.98
CA PHE A 779 -5.19 -36.65 -33.38
C PHE A 779 -6.46 -36.95 -32.57
N VAL A 780 -7.39 -37.72 -33.07
CA VAL A 780 -8.64 -38.11 -32.37
C VAL A 780 -8.32 -38.88 -31.08
N VAL A 781 -7.43 -39.88 -31.18
CA VAL A 781 -7.03 -40.71 -30.03
C VAL A 781 -6.43 -39.85 -28.93
N PHE A 782 -5.46 -38.98 -29.25
CA PHE A 782 -4.82 -38.12 -28.26
C PHE A 782 -5.76 -37.04 -27.74
N SER A 783 -6.69 -36.52 -28.57
CA SER A 783 -7.70 -35.57 -28.13
C SER A 783 -8.64 -36.15 -27.06
N ILE A 784 -9.10 -37.40 -27.24
CA ILE A 784 -9.92 -38.13 -26.27
C ILE A 784 -9.13 -38.41 -24.97
N ALA A 785 -7.85 -38.78 -25.10
CA ALA A 785 -7.00 -39.07 -23.95
C ALA A 785 -6.66 -37.80 -23.10
N THR A 786 -6.71 -36.62 -23.71
CA THR A 786 -6.28 -35.35 -23.10
C THR A 786 -7.01 -35.05 -21.78
N GLU A 787 -8.34 -35.18 -21.74
CA GLU A 787 -9.10 -34.87 -20.53
C GLU A 787 -8.75 -35.82 -19.39
N ALA A 788 -8.63 -37.12 -19.67
CA ALA A 788 -8.25 -38.11 -18.66
C ALA A 788 -6.85 -37.83 -18.09
N VAL A 789 -5.86 -37.57 -18.94
CA VAL A 789 -4.48 -37.26 -18.51
C VAL A 789 -4.45 -35.98 -17.68
N LEU A 790 -5.11 -34.90 -18.12
CA LEU A 790 -5.20 -33.65 -17.38
C LEU A 790 -5.81 -33.87 -15.98
N ARG A 791 -6.88 -34.66 -15.90
CA ARG A 791 -7.56 -34.98 -14.64
C ARG A 791 -6.66 -35.74 -13.68
N TYR A 792 -5.98 -36.81 -14.17
CA TYR A 792 -5.08 -37.62 -13.35
C TYR A 792 -3.85 -36.83 -12.88
N LEU A 793 -3.23 -36.04 -13.74
CA LEU A 793 -2.10 -35.18 -13.38
C LEU A 793 -2.52 -34.11 -12.36
N THR A 794 -3.71 -33.54 -12.49
CA THR A 794 -4.26 -32.60 -11.52
C THR A 794 -4.46 -33.26 -10.15
N LEU A 795 -4.98 -34.48 -10.11
CA LEU A 795 -5.13 -35.24 -8.86
C LEU A 795 -3.79 -35.60 -8.23
N LEU A 796 -2.81 -35.99 -9.03
CA LEU A 796 -1.45 -36.31 -8.58
C LEU A 796 -0.78 -35.08 -7.95
N VAL A 797 -0.79 -33.93 -8.62
CA VAL A 797 -0.19 -32.69 -8.09
C VAL A 797 -0.89 -32.26 -6.80
N LYS A 798 -2.24 -32.34 -6.72
CA LYS A 798 -2.97 -32.07 -5.47
C LYS A 798 -2.65 -33.04 -4.36
N GLY A 799 -2.43 -34.32 -4.68
CA GLY A 799 -2.01 -35.37 -3.74
C GLY A 799 -0.63 -35.11 -3.16
N LEU A 800 0.35 -34.76 -4.01
CA LEU A 800 1.70 -34.37 -3.62
C LEU A 800 1.68 -33.12 -2.72
N GLN A 801 0.87 -32.14 -3.09
CA GLN A 801 0.71 -30.90 -2.30
C GLN A 801 0.14 -31.17 -0.90
N LYS A 802 -0.87 -32.06 -0.78
CA LYS A 802 -1.40 -32.47 0.53
C LYS A 802 -0.36 -33.24 1.35
N GLY A 803 0.40 -34.13 0.71
CA GLY A 803 1.49 -34.89 1.36
C GLY A 803 2.56 -33.98 1.92
N TYR A 804 3.03 -33.01 1.11
CA TYR A 804 4.03 -32.03 1.53
C TYR A 804 3.57 -31.17 2.73
N ARG A 805 2.31 -30.68 2.69
CA ARG A 805 1.74 -29.92 3.83
C ARG A 805 1.67 -30.77 5.10
N LYS A 806 1.32 -32.06 4.98
CA LYS A 806 1.25 -32.95 6.14
C LYS A 806 2.61 -33.28 6.77
N ILE A 807 3.66 -33.30 5.95
CA ILE A 807 5.05 -33.49 6.42
C ILE A 807 5.49 -32.22 7.15
N ARG A 808 5.30 -31.06 6.56
CA ARG A 808 5.69 -29.76 7.15
C ARG A 808 4.98 -29.47 8.49
N HIS A 809 3.68 -29.75 8.61
CA HIS A 809 2.95 -29.65 9.90
C HIS A 809 3.34 -30.71 10.94
N ARG A 810 4.17 -31.69 10.59
CA ARG A 810 4.76 -32.63 11.57
C ARG A 810 6.14 -32.16 12.04
N GLU A 811 6.77 -31.26 11.33
CA GLU A 811 8.08 -30.69 11.69
C GLU A 811 7.94 -29.32 12.43
N GLU A 812 6.79 -28.65 12.32
CA GLU A 812 6.34 -27.54 13.17
C GLU A 812 5.58 -28.08 14.42
#